data_d324fb5c58cc4b62780c4b1a7207eaca
#
_entry.id   d324fb5c58cc4b62780c4b1a7207eaca
#
_cell.length_a   1.000
_cell.length_b   1.000
_cell.length_c   1.000
_cell.angle_alpha   90.00
_cell.angle_beta   90.00
_cell.angle_gamma   90.00
#
_symmetry.space_group_name_H-M   'P 1'
#
loop_
_entity.id
_entity.type
_entity.pdbx_description
1 polymer ?
#
loop_
_entity_poly.entity_id
_entity_poly.type
_entity_poly.pdbx_seq_one_letter_code
_entity_poly.pdbx_strand_id
1 'polypeptide(L)'
;MNDASAPILRDRRLARALLPCAIVLALAACGGGGGGGNVRPSTPTPPSTPGGTVLDFTPTVANDSAIVVNPPAIPTLGAPVTWAAPGINRHLSLTNAGGALGAGLTGQGVTIGFVDSGVNRNHPTLSGRVTSNFVHVSSPPNNTSVDDVVGHGTTVASLAAGKPATGVYSAGGSDTWGGGIAQGAGVASSRIIGDARPDDDGSGEGNEIRAGEGYGEFFQAINAELAGAGAKIINNSWGGLYWNDPALSIELANAWKDFVVTRGGIVVFANGNSGDDPRFVGNPSDNAALPSIANDPVLEKGWLTVGALDPLNPTQLTGYSQQCGIAMNYCLVAPGNVVFIDPDATTQANSVLYQGGGTSYAAPLVSGAAAVVWSAFPYFSNDQVRQTVLAASRDLGAPGVDSVFGWGLLDVTKAAMGPSNFAWGDFSVSFSGNSIWRNPIIGSGGLIKGGSGTLTLAEAGNFTGATRVDAGGLDVRKGLRSNLGIASGATVWASGVFGGNVSNSGRFYSGASSPASISGNFIQSSTGNLGVWLGSSLRVTGTATLDGQMSILGVRSGYTTTAKETLLNATGGVSGTFSALRAASNVFLDASLAYDPNNVFLNINRINVANAVAGMGLSTITQVSAARVESAMSAIDGQLAGTLPVGIGAAFIDAAGALQQASSIANADVSLRSLSGQLHGASAAMTFDAIDAGRRALDGRLDALSLAPHATGGWYRDLSSGGTLAQAGFDSVGIDAAGEMIGNDWRVGRHGVVGIALNRLEQSGWLSDFGDRSRGRQRELQVYAATWLGDWHAQAQLASGSFQRQMQRNLLLGAMRDAVATRLSGDYVGASAELGRRFDAGGIALTPYLGTHVVQIRNDGFDEGGASGFGLRANAWDSRRWQGFAGLRATHGWRVGDIDLRADARAEWQRTLAASGAAFDASYSGLEQWAPLQGIGLADRGNLIGTGLSASIGSRATFRFDLSRRSSPVGDNTLASLQASWRF
;
A
#
# COMPACT_ATOMS: atom_id res chain seq x y z
N MET A 1 40.26 31.34 -41.34
CA MET A 1 41.28 31.94 -40.48
C MET A 1 40.75 31.80 -39.08
N ASN A 2 41.13 30.72 -38.51
CA ASN A 2 41.83 30.51 -37.25
C ASN A 2 40.95 30.82 -36.07
N ASP A 3 40.44 29.83 -35.43
CA ASP A 3 41.08 28.71 -34.77
C ASP A 3 41.48 29.07 -33.33
N ALA A 4 40.83 28.45 -32.40
CA ALA A 4 41.41 27.94 -31.17
C ALA A 4 40.28 27.43 -30.29
N SER A 5 39.84 26.24 -30.51
CA SER A 5 39.00 25.48 -29.62
C SER A 5 39.76 24.26 -29.17
N ALA A 6 39.72 24.12 -27.85
CA ALA A 6 40.05 22.95 -27.05
C ALA A 6 41.54 22.63 -26.81
N PRO A 7 41.90 22.35 -25.58
CA PRO A 7 41.57 21.09 -24.92
C PRO A 7 41.30 21.22 -23.39
N ILE A 8 40.10 21.19 -22.99
CA ILE A 8 39.73 21.16 -21.56
C ILE A 8 39.15 19.79 -21.13
N LEU A 9 39.14 18.78 -21.98
CA LEU A 9 38.42 17.55 -21.76
C LEU A 9 39.24 16.35 -21.19
N ARG A 10 40.53 16.53 -20.90
CA ARG A 10 41.34 15.39 -20.43
C ARG A 10 41.49 15.22 -18.92
N ASP A 11 41.26 16.26 -18.11
CA ASP A 11 41.49 16.20 -16.67
C ASP A 11 40.23 15.84 -15.86
N ARG A 12 39.06 15.87 -16.48
CA ARG A 12 37.80 15.54 -15.80
C ARG A 12 37.64 14.07 -15.33
N ARG A 13 38.41 13.13 -15.88
CA ARG A 13 38.25 11.70 -15.59
C ARG A 13 38.93 11.21 -14.31
N LEU A 14 40.06 11.78 -13.96
CA LEU A 14 40.87 11.33 -12.80
C LEU A 14 40.30 11.82 -11.44
N ALA A 15 39.78 13.02 -11.38
CA ALA A 15 39.21 13.55 -10.15
C ALA A 15 37.84 12.91 -9.80
N ARG A 16 37.08 12.45 -10.83
CA ARG A 16 35.84 11.69 -10.62
C ARG A 16 36.08 10.34 -9.96
N ALA A 17 37.23 9.69 -10.23
CA ALA A 17 37.59 8.42 -9.62
C ALA A 17 38.06 8.53 -8.17
N LEU A 18 38.54 9.71 -7.76
CA LEU A 18 39.07 9.91 -6.39
C LEU A 18 37.99 10.41 -5.40
N LEU A 19 36.98 11.12 -5.88
CA LEU A 19 35.93 11.65 -5.00
C LEU A 19 35.07 10.57 -4.33
N PRO A 20 34.62 9.51 -4.99
CA PRO A 20 33.90 8.44 -4.31
C PRO A 20 34.67 7.88 -3.10
N CYS A 21 36.01 7.71 -3.26
CA CYS A 21 36.84 7.21 -2.17
C CYS A 21 36.94 8.20 -1.01
N ALA A 22 36.95 9.50 -1.29
CA ALA A 22 37.04 10.53 -0.29
C ALA A 22 35.71 10.73 0.46
N ILE A 23 34.58 10.75 -0.26
CA ILE A 23 33.23 10.77 0.34
C ILE A 23 33.02 9.55 1.24
N VAL A 24 33.46 8.38 0.77
CA VAL A 24 33.38 7.12 1.49
C VAL A 24 34.05 7.18 2.85
N LEU A 25 35.16 7.89 2.96
CA LEU A 25 35.95 7.95 4.20
C LEU A 25 35.23 8.76 5.32
N ALA A 26 34.53 9.85 4.98
CA ALA A 26 33.88 10.69 5.99
C ALA A 26 32.39 10.25 6.29
N LEU A 27 31.69 9.62 5.31
CA LEU A 27 30.29 9.25 5.51
C LEU A 27 30.10 8.05 6.45
N ALA A 28 31.16 7.26 6.68
CA ALA A 28 31.12 6.15 7.64
C ALA A 28 30.99 6.57 9.11
N ALA A 29 31.23 7.85 9.43
CA ALA A 29 31.19 8.37 10.81
C ALA A 29 29.76 8.41 11.41
N CYS A 30 28.71 8.28 10.65
CA CYS A 30 27.33 8.35 11.13
C CYS A 30 26.75 7.05 11.71
N GLY A 31 27.56 6.01 11.86
CA GLY A 31 27.11 4.72 12.35
C GLY A 31 27.34 4.51 13.84
N GLY A 32 26.35 4.76 14.63
CA GLY A 32 26.17 4.20 15.98
C GLY A 32 27.13 4.60 17.08
N GLY A 33 26.63 5.32 18.02
CA GLY A 33 27.14 5.40 19.38
C GLY A 33 28.25 6.41 19.60
N GLY A 34 27.83 7.62 19.83
CA GLY A 34 28.64 8.62 20.52
C GLY A 34 29.66 9.34 19.63
N GLY A 35 29.33 10.54 19.26
CA GLY A 35 30.30 11.52 18.76
C GLY A 35 30.53 11.42 17.26
N GLY A 36 30.46 12.50 16.60
CA GLY A 36 30.86 12.67 15.25
C GLY A 36 29.71 12.85 14.29
N GLY A 37 29.04 13.93 14.44
CA GLY A 37 28.17 14.43 13.40
C GLY A 37 28.95 15.31 12.45
N ASN A 38 28.35 15.58 11.37
CA ASN A 38 28.77 16.56 10.42
C ASN A 38 28.76 17.94 10.97
N VAL A 39 29.91 18.42 11.28
CA VAL A 39 30.01 19.68 11.95
C VAL A 39 30.89 20.65 11.22
N ARG A 40 30.25 21.68 10.76
CA ARG A 40 30.94 22.79 10.16
C ARG A 40 31.52 23.66 11.25
N PRO A 41 32.87 23.98 11.20
CA PRO A 41 33.47 24.92 12.11
C PRO A 41 32.78 26.29 12.06
N SER A 42 32.58 26.92 13.22
CA SER A 42 31.93 28.23 13.31
C SER A 42 32.77 29.37 12.64
N THR A 43 34.01 29.13 12.35
CA THR A 43 34.89 30.02 11.60
C THR A 43 35.58 29.25 10.48
N PRO A 44 35.07 29.39 9.23
CA PRO A 44 35.65 28.71 8.09
C PRO A 44 37.03 29.24 7.74
N THR A 45 38.00 28.38 7.63
CA THR A 45 39.24 28.71 6.92
C THR A 45 38.92 28.78 5.42
N PRO A 46 39.34 29.81 4.68
CA PRO A 46 39.07 29.86 3.23
C PRO A 46 39.65 28.62 2.54
N PRO A 47 38.91 28.01 1.63
CA PRO A 47 39.40 26.85 0.91
C PRO A 47 40.65 27.19 0.11
N SER A 48 41.65 26.32 0.19
CA SER A 48 42.63 26.20 -0.86
C SER A 48 41.86 25.74 -2.09
N THR A 49 41.85 26.50 -3.16
CA THR A 49 41.21 26.23 -4.43
C THR A 49 41.69 24.83 -4.92
N PRO A 50 40.89 23.78 -4.95
CA PRO A 50 41.28 22.55 -5.61
C PRO A 50 41.37 22.83 -7.10
N GLY A 51 42.47 22.48 -7.71
CA GLY A 51 42.61 22.48 -9.18
C GLY A 51 41.45 21.68 -9.76
N GLY A 52 40.68 22.32 -10.63
CA GLY A 52 39.44 21.73 -11.15
C GLY A 52 39.72 20.43 -11.91
N THR A 53 39.32 19.36 -11.30
CA THR A 53 39.30 18.02 -11.90
C THR A 53 37.86 17.52 -11.92
N VAL A 54 37.40 17.13 -13.08
CA VAL A 54 36.04 16.64 -13.30
C VAL A 54 35.99 15.13 -13.11
N LEU A 55 35.03 14.68 -12.36
CA LEU A 55 34.83 13.31 -11.94
C LEU A 55 34.02 12.49 -12.97
N ASP A 56 34.32 11.21 -13.14
CA ASP A 56 33.54 10.30 -13.99
C ASP A 56 32.61 9.43 -13.13
N PHE A 57 31.31 9.69 -13.23
CA PHE A 57 30.27 9.04 -12.46
C PHE A 57 29.56 7.95 -13.27
N THR A 58 30.24 6.92 -13.66
CA THR A 58 29.55 5.77 -14.21
C THR A 58 29.12 4.85 -13.07
N PRO A 59 27.80 4.78 -12.74
CA PRO A 59 27.32 3.87 -11.70
C PRO A 59 27.70 2.44 -12.01
N THR A 60 28.17 1.73 -11.01
CA THR A 60 28.47 0.30 -11.16
C THR A 60 27.38 -0.49 -10.44
N VAL A 61 26.63 -1.31 -11.19
CA VAL A 61 25.63 -2.20 -10.59
C VAL A 61 26.33 -3.42 -10.02
N ALA A 62 26.04 -3.76 -8.75
CA ALA A 62 26.54 -4.97 -8.14
C ALA A 62 26.09 -6.22 -8.90
N ASN A 63 26.99 -7.16 -9.10
CA ASN A 63 26.67 -8.43 -9.76
C ASN A 63 25.89 -9.33 -8.80
N ASP A 64 24.59 -9.44 -9.04
CA ASP A 64 23.67 -10.19 -8.19
C ASP A 64 24.00 -11.69 -8.03
N SER A 65 24.69 -12.27 -9.00
CA SER A 65 25.08 -13.67 -8.96
C SER A 65 26.39 -13.96 -8.20
N ALA A 66 27.17 -12.93 -7.89
CA ALA A 66 28.49 -13.05 -7.29
C ALA A 66 28.55 -12.69 -5.81
N ILE A 67 27.46 -12.24 -5.21
CA ILE A 67 27.48 -11.75 -3.82
C ILE A 67 27.67 -12.88 -2.84
N VAL A 68 28.72 -12.75 -2.04
CA VAL A 68 29.05 -13.68 -0.96
C VAL A 68 28.26 -13.32 0.30
N VAL A 69 27.64 -14.33 0.89
CA VAL A 69 26.73 -14.20 2.03
C VAL A 69 27.44 -14.52 3.35
N ASN A 70 28.71 -14.28 3.48
CA ASN A 70 29.44 -14.29 4.76
C ASN A 70 30.40 -13.12 4.73
N PRO A 71 29.91 -11.94 5.09
CA PRO A 71 30.80 -10.80 5.26
C PRO A 71 31.85 -11.09 6.35
N PRO A 72 33.02 -10.49 6.28
CA PRO A 72 33.98 -10.54 7.39
C PRO A 72 33.35 -9.91 8.63
N ALA A 73 33.79 -10.32 9.83
CA ALA A 73 33.33 -9.77 11.10
C ALA A 73 33.36 -8.24 11.09
N ILE A 74 32.22 -7.62 11.35
CA ILE A 74 32.03 -6.19 11.29
C ILE A 74 32.49 -5.55 12.58
N PRO A 75 33.10 -4.35 12.54
CA PRO A 75 33.25 -3.50 13.72
C PRO A 75 31.83 -3.14 14.22
N THR A 76 31.56 -3.41 15.47
CA THR A 76 30.27 -3.31 16.16
C THR A 76 29.53 -2.01 15.86
N LEU A 77 28.41 -2.10 15.14
CA LEU A 77 27.45 -1.02 14.94
C LEU A 77 26.55 -0.77 16.15
N GLY A 78 26.67 -1.58 17.16
CA GLY A 78 25.90 -1.54 18.38
C GLY A 78 26.36 -2.63 19.34
N ALA A 79 25.72 -2.73 20.49
CA ALA A 79 25.97 -3.79 21.45
C ALA A 79 24.93 -4.91 21.33
N PRO A 80 25.33 -6.20 21.39
CA PRO A 80 24.37 -7.30 21.45
C PRO A 80 23.45 -7.16 22.67
N VAL A 81 22.16 -7.44 22.47
CA VAL A 81 21.20 -7.47 23.57
C VAL A 81 21.37 -8.77 24.35
N THR A 82 21.75 -8.67 25.63
CA THR A 82 22.15 -9.82 26.46
C THR A 82 20.96 -10.65 26.99
N TRP A 83 19.81 -9.98 27.20
CA TRP A 83 18.58 -10.61 27.71
C TRP A 83 17.36 -9.82 27.25
N ALA A 84 16.15 -10.36 27.48
CA ALA A 84 14.88 -9.71 27.16
C ALA A 84 14.83 -8.27 27.70
N ALA A 85 15.05 -7.30 26.81
CA ALA A 85 14.92 -5.89 27.15
C ALA A 85 13.45 -5.48 27.02
N PRO A 86 12.86 -4.82 28.05
CA PRO A 86 11.56 -4.17 27.85
C PRO A 86 11.69 -3.18 26.70
N GLY A 87 10.95 -3.42 25.60
CA GLY A 87 10.87 -2.48 24.49
C GLY A 87 11.67 -2.81 23.24
N ILE A 88 11.87 -4.10 22.92
CA ILE A 88 12.46 -4.54 21.62
C ILE A 88 11.78 -3.89 20.39
N ASN A 89 10.46 -3.61 20.48
CA ASN A 89 9.66 -2.99 19.44
C ASN A 89 9.27 -1.54 19.78
N ARG A 90 10.04 -0.86 20.63
CA ARG A 90 9.71 0.50 21.08
C ARG A 90 9.68 1.51 19.94
N HIS A 91 10.47 1.32 18.90
CA HIS A 91 10.43 2.12 17.67
C HIS A 91 9.05 2.07 16.99
N LEU A 92 8.37 0.90 16.98
CA LEU A 92 7.02 0.77 16.43
C LEU A 92 5.95 1.36 17.35
N SER A 93 6.08 1.15 18.67
CA SER A 93 5.09 1.64 19.64
C SER A 93 5.13 3.15 19.81
N LEU A 94 6.30 3.76 19.89
CA LEU A 94 6.46 5.22 20.02
C LEU A 94 6.02 5.96 18.78
N THR A 95 6.30 5.41 17.59
CA THR A 95 5.84 5.96 16.31
C THR A 95 4.40 5.57 15.95
N ASN A 96 3.68 4.91 16.87
CA ASN A 96 2.28 4.48 16.67
C ASN A 96 2.09 3.69 15.35
N ALA A 97 3.07 2.86 14.96
CA ALA A 97 3.02 2.14 13.68
C ALA A 97 2.02 0.97 13.67
N GLY A 98 1.65 0.45 14.86
CA GLY A 98 0.84 -0.77 14.99
C GLY A 98 -0.53 -0.69 14.33
N GLY A 99 -1.19 0.47 14.35
CA GLY A 99 -2.50 0.67 13.72
C GLY A 99 -2.43 0.57 12.18
N ALA A 100 -1.43 1.21 11.58
CA ALA A 100 -1.20 1.15 10.14
C ALA A 100 -0.84 -0.27 9.68
N LEU A 101 0.08 -0.93 10.38
CA LEU A 101 0.48 -2.32 10.09
C LEU A 101 -0.68 -3.30 10.26
N GLY A 102 -1.48 -3.15 11.33
CA GLY A 102 -2.68 -3.96 11.57
C GLY A 102 -3.77 -3.78 10.51
N ALA A 103 -3.81 -2.62 9.86
CA ALA A 103 -4.67 -2.33 8.72
C ALA A 103 -4.09 -2.84 7.38
N GLY A 104 -2.91 -3.47 7.36
CA GLY A 104 -2.25 -3.94 6.16
C GLY A 104 -1.54 -2.86 5.35
N LEU A 105 -1.35 -1.65 5.92
CA LEU A 105 -0.65 -0.55 5.26
C LEU A 105 0.86 -0.71 5.49
N THR A 106 1.50 -1.41 4.58
CA THR A 106 2.89 -1.86 4.71
C THR A 106 3.88 -1.15 3.77
N GLY A 107 3.47 -0.10 3.09
CA GLY A 107 4.31 0.57 2.10
C GLY A 107 4.45 -0.21 0.78
N GLN A 108 3.63 -1.23 0.56
CA GLN A 108 3.67 -2.04 -0.66
C GLN A 108 3.52 -1.17 -1.92
N GLY A 109 4.34 -1.45 -2.94
CA GLY A 109 4.36 -0.71 -4.20
C GLY A 109 5.20 0.56 -4.17
N VAL A 110 5.86 0.87 -3.04
CA VAL A 110 6.83 1.97 -2.92
C VAL A 110 8.22 1.38 -2.71
N THR A 111 9.20 1.87 -3.45
CA THR A 111 10.61 1.52 -3.27
C THR A 111 11.32 2.65 -2.52
N ILE A 112 12.09 2.29 -1.50
CA ILE A 112 12.96 3.20 -0.76
C ILE A 112 14.40 2.94 -1.23
N GLY A 113 15.08 3.99 -1.69
CA GLY A 113 16.49 4.00 -2.00
C GLY A 113 17.30 4.32 -0.74
N PHE A 114 18.41 3.63 -0.52
CA PHE A 114 19.32 3.86 0.59
C PHE A 114 20.69 4.25 0.05
N VAL A 115 21.13 5.44 0.36
CA VAL A 115 22.51 5.90 0.11
C VAL A 115 23.30 5.66 1.39
N ASP A 116 24.10 4.59 1.44
CA ASP A 116 24.69 4.12 2.70
C ASP A 116 25.91 3.18 2.44
N SER A 117 26.20 2.26 3.36
CA SER A 117 27.26 1.24 3.26
C SER A 117 26.90 0.03 2.39
N GLY A 118 25.72 0.02 1.80
CA GLY A 118 25.15 -1.12 1.07
C GLY A 118 23.99 -1.75 1.83
N VAL A 119 23.36 -2.76 1.25
CA VAL A 119 22.27 -3.51 1.90
C VAL A 119 22.42 -5.00 1.63
N ASN A 120 22.57 -5.80 2.69
CA ASN A 120 22.63 -7.26 2.60
C ASN A 120 21.28 -7.81 2.07
N ARG A 121 21.25 -8.20 0.78
CA ARG A 121 20.04 -8.71 0.11
C ARG A 121 19.51 -10.02 0.68
N ASN A 122 20.36 -10.76 1.38
CA ASN A 122 20.03 -12.05 1.99
C ASN A 122 19.62 -11.91 3.46
N HIS A 123 19.63 -10.68 4.00
CA HIS A 123 19.22 -10.47 5.38
C HIS A 123 17.78 -10.96 5.60
N PRO A 124 17.47 -11.71 6.68
CA PRO A 124 16.17 -12.36 6.89
C PRO A 124 14.97 -11.42 6.80
N THR A 125 15.15 -10.17 7.23
CA THR A 125 14.08 -9.16 7.21
C THR A 125 13.88 -8.51 5.84
N LEU A 126 14.88 -8.55 4.95
CA LEU A 126 14.90 -7.84 3.65
C LEU A 126 14.86 -8.79 2.44
N SER A 127 15.14 -10.07 2.66
CA SER A 127 15.27 -11.05 1.58
C SER A 127 14.09 -11.04 0.60
N GLY A 128 14.43 -11.01 -0.68
CA GLY A 128 13.49 -10.99 -1.81
C GLY A 128 12.91 -9.61 -2.13
N ARG A 129 13.36 -8.52 -1.45
CA ARG A 129 12.87 -7.16 -1.70
C ARG A 129 13.94 -6.14 -2.04
N VAL A 130 15.21 -6.51 -1.93
CA VAL A 130 16.33 -5.70 -2.44
C VAL A 130 16.37 -5.90 -3.95
N THR A 131 16.00 -4.87 -4.70
CA THR A 131 15.86 -4.91 -6.16
C THR A 131 17.17 -4.54 -6.86
N SER A 132 17.98 -3.71 -6.23
CA SER A 132 19.25 -3.21 -6.80
C SER A 132 20.22 -2.85 -5.68
N ASN A 133 21.49 -3.17 -5.89
CA ASN A 133 22.62 -2.72 -5.09
C ASN A 133 23.68 -2.12 -6.01
N PHE A 134 23.76 -0.81 -6.06
CA PHE A 134 24.78 -0.06 -6.79
C PHE A 134 26.02 0.14 -5.88
N VAL A 135 27.21 0.16 -6.47
CA VAL A 135 28.48 0.24 -5.74
C VAL A 135 29.33 1.37 -6.28
N HIS A 136 29.68 2.32 -5.43
CA HIS A 136 30.51 3.49 -5.75
C HIS A 136 31.81 3.53 -4.95
N VAL A 137 32.12 2.46 -4.23
CA VAL A 137 33.40 2.32 -3.53
C VAL A 137 34.43 1.59 -4.39
N SER A 138 35.69 2.01 -4.30
CA SER A 138 36.78 1.40 -5.09
C SER A 138 37.22 0.05 -4.51
N SER A 139 37.63 -0.86 -5.36
CA SER A 139 38.24 -2.14 -4.97
C SER A 139 39.64 -2.25 -5.59
N PRO A 140 40.74 -2.45 -4.83
CA PRO A 140 40.85 -2.32 -3.39
C PRO A 140 40.76 -0.85 -2.94
N PRO A 141 40.59 -0.50 -1.65
CA PRO A 141 40.70 -1.38 -0.49
C PRO A 141 39.41 -2.09 -0.08
N ASN A 142 38.25 -1.71 -0.66
CA ASN A 142 36.96 -2.23 -0.23
C ASN A 142 36.66 -3.61 -0.85
N ASN A 143 35.96 -4.45 -0.09
CA ASN A 143 35.44 -5.72 -0.57
C ASN A 143 34.11 -5.51 -1.29
N THR A 144 34.16 -5.38 -2.61
CA THR A 144 32.98 -5.18 -3.47
C THR A 144 32.26 -6.49 -3.84
N SER A 145 32.74 -7.65 -3.34
CA SER A 145 32.05 -8.94 -3.49
C SER A 145 30.98 -9.18 -2.41
N VAL A 146 30.88 -8.30 -1.44
CA VAL A 146 29.89 -8.31 -0.35
C VAL A 146 29.01 -7.08 -0.48
N ASP A 147 27.69 -7.24 -0.33
CA ASP A 147 26.71 -6.15 -0.48
C ASP A 147 26.97 -5.04 0.54
N ASP A 148 27.17 -5.41 1.81
CA ASP A 148 27.36 -4.48 2.92
C ASP A 148 28.37 -5.09 3.91
N VAL A 149 29.55 -4.51 4.00
CA VAL A 149 30.59 -4.96 4.95
C VAL A 149 30.43 -4.28 6.31
N VAL A 150 29.92 -3.05 6.32
CA VAL A 150 29.75 -2.24 7.54
C VAL A 150 28.49 -2.64 8.31
N GLY A 151 27.43 -3.06 7.59
CA GLY A 151 26.14 -3.45 8.15
C GLY A 151 25.22 -2.27 8.54
N HIS A 152 25.71 -1.03 8.43
CA HIS A 152 24.93 0.15 8.77
C HIS A 152 23.74 0.31 7.82
N GLY A 153 23.95 0.27 6.51
CA GLY A 153 22.87 0.39 5.53
C GLY A 153 21.85 -0.74 5.61
N THR A 154 22.29 -1.98 5.94
CA THR A 154 21.37 -3.12 6.18
C THR A 154 20.49 -2.88 7.40
N THR A 155 21.03 -2.33 8.48
CA THR A 155 20.27 -1.96 9.69
C THR A 155 19.26 -0.86 9.37
N VAL A 156 19.70 0.20 8.70
CA VAL A 156 18.87 1.33 8.27
C VAL A 156 17.71 0.84 7.36
N ALA A 157 18.02 0.02 6.37
CA ALA A 157 17.00 -0.55 5.48
C ALA A 157 16.02 -1.46 6.23
N SER A 158 16.51 -2.23 7.22
CA SER A 158 15.65 -3.08 8.06
C SER A 158 14.68 -2.25 8.91
N LEU A 159 15.14 -1.16 9.51
CA LEU A 159 14.28 -0.25 10.29
C LEU A 159 13.21 0.44 9.44
N ALA A 160 13.51 0.75 8.18
CA ALA A 160 12.52 1.31 7.25
C ALA A 160 11.55 0.23 6.74
N ALA A 161 12.06 -0.90 6.26
CA ALA A 161 11.35 -1.84 5.41
C ALA A 161 11.41 -3.30 5.85
N GLY A 162 12.10 -3.65 6.95
CA GLY A 162 12.27 -5.03 7.40
C GLY A 162 10.97 -5.74 7.75
N LYS A 163 10.85 -7.00 7.39
CA LYS A 163 9.77 -7.88 7.89
C LYS A 163 10.04 -8.30 9.33
N PRO A 164 9.00 -8.65 10.11
CA PRO A 164 9.19 -9.26 11.43
C PRO A 164 10.07 -10.51 11.35
N ALA A 165 10.94 -10.66 12.35
CA ALA A 165 11.85 -11.80 12.45
C ALA A 165 12.08 -12.18 13.91
N THR A 166 12.34 -13.47 14.18
CA THR A 166 12.76 -13.92 15.50
C THR A 166 14.23 -13.61 15.70
N GLY A 167 14.56 -12.86 16.75
CA GLY A 167 15.92 -12.56 17.14
C GLY A 167 16.30 -13.30 18.42
N VAL A 168 17.56 -13.65 18.57
CA VAL A 168 18.10 -14.30 19.77
C VAL A 168 18.88 -13.31 20.62
N TYR A 169 18.82 -13.47 21.93
CA TYR A 169 19.64 -12.70 22.87
C TYR A 169 21.01 -13.36 23.04
N SER A 170 22.04 -12.56 23.23
CA SER A 170 23.41 -13.09 23.40
C SER A 170 23.56 -14.00 24.61
N ALA A 171 22.73 -13.85 25.66
CA ALA A 171 22.72 -14.72 26.86
C ALA A 171 21.74 -15.92 26.73
N GLY A 172 21.11 -16.10 25.56
CA GLY A 172 20.13 -17.16 25.31
C GLY A 172 18.69 -16.69 25.44
N GLY A 173 17.78 -17.41 24.79
CA GLY A 173 16.39 -17.01 24.61
C GLY A 173 16.17 -16.21 23.33
N SER A 174 14.91 -16.01 22.95
CA SER A 174 14.55 -15.31 21.72
C SER A 174 13.28 -14.50 21.91
N ASP A 175 13.10 -13.48 21.06
CA ASP A 175 11.89 -12.68 20.98
C ASP A 175 11.62 -12.29 19.52
N THR A 176 10.42 -11.80 19.23
CA THR A 176 10.07 -11.33 17.90
C THR A 176 10.37 -9.84 17.76
N TRP A 177 11.38 -9.51 16.97
CA TRP A 177 11.55 -8.17 16.46
C TRP A 177 10.42 -7.88 15.44
N GLY A 178 9.65 -6.84 15.69
CA GLY A 178 8.40 -6.54 14.98
C GLY A 178 8.55 -6.03 13.56
N GLY A 179 9.77 -5.89 13.07
CA GLY A 179 10.05 -5.36 11.73
C GLY A 179 10.23 -3.84 11.70
N GLY A 180 10.41 -3.32 10.50
CA GLY A 180 10.44 -1.89 10.22
C GLY A 180 9.03 -1.31 10.03
N ILE A 181 8.97 -0.04 9.68
CA ILE A 181 7.70 0.70 9.51
C ILE A 181 6.96 0.26 8.22
N ALA A 182 7.68 0.11 7.10
CA ALA A 182 7.11 -0.18 5.78
C ALA A 182 7.46 -1.60 5.31
N GLN A 183 6.94 -2.60 6.01
CA GLN A 183 7.31 -4.02 5.86
C GLN A 183 7.06 -4.63 4.48
N GLY A 184 6.33 -3.95 3.60
CA GLY A 184 6.04 -4.35 2.23
C GLY A 184 6.76 -3.50 1.17
N ALA A 185 7.54 -2.48 1.57
CA ALA A 185 8.25 -1.62 0.63
C ALA A 185 9.42 -2.35 -0.06
N GLY A 186 9.68 -2.00 -1.32
CA GLY A 186 10.88 -2.39 -2.05
C GLY A 186 12.11 -1.62 -1.54
N VAL A 187 13.29 -2.19 -1.76
CA VAL A 187 14.57 -1.62 -1.34
C VAL A 187 15.51 -1.55 -2.54
N ALA A 188 16.12 -0.39 -2.75
CA ALA A 188 17.26 -0.21 -3.65
C ALA A 188 18.39 0.44 -2.85
N SER A 189 19.63 0.12 -3.15
CA SER A 189 20.78 0.61 -2.38
C SER A 189 21.84 1.19 -3.31
N SER A 190 22.50 2.24 -2.83
CA SER A 190 23.69 2.82 -3.43
C SER A 190 24.77 2.88 -2.37
N ARG A 191 25.76 1.99 -2.48
CA ARG A 191 26.86 1.89 -1.50
C ARG A 191 27.90 2.95 -1.79
N ILE A 192 27.96 3.95 -0.96
CA ILE A 192 28.96 5.03 -1.02
C ILE A 192 29.95 4.98 0.13
N ILE A 193 29.65 4.22 1.19
CA ILE A 193 30.49 4.08 2.39
C ILE A 193 31.39 2.86 2.25
N GLY A 194 32.71 3.05 2.46
CA GLY A 194 33.70 1.99 2.38
C GLY A 194 33.74 1.08 3.60
N ASP A 195 34.59 0.02 3.54
CA ASP A 195 34.69 -1.00 4.58
C ASP A 195 35.34 -0.49 5.86
N ALA A 196 36.29 0.46 5.75
CA ALA A 196 36.95 1.07 6.89
C ALA A 196 36.15 2.30 7.34
N ARG A 197 35.85 2.34 8.63
CA ARG A 197 35.30 3.54 9.24
C ARG A 197 36.40 4.58 9.39
N PRO A 198 36.21 5.83 8.98
CA PRO A 198 37.05 6.92 9.45
C PRO A 198 36.78 7.18 10.93
N ASP A 199 37.82 7.60 11.65
CA ASP A 199 37.64 8.16 12.97
C ASP A 199 37.17 9.60 12.80
N ASP A 200 35.94 9.89 13.16
CA ASP A 200 35.35 11.22 13.13
C ASP A 200 35.31 11.75 14.56
N ASP A 201 35.93 12.89 14.82
CA ASP A 201 35.97 13.54 16.13
C ASP A 201 34.99 14.71 16.25
N GLY A 202 34.19 14.98 15.19
CA GLY A 202 33.19 16.04 15.17
C GLY A 202 33.77 17.46 15.13
N SER A 203 35.04 17.60 14.81
CA SER A 203 35.75 18.90 14.81
C SER A 203 35.54 19.67 13.49
N GLY A 204 35.11 19.02 12.43
CA GLY A 204 35.13 19.52 11.05
C GLY A 204 36.52 19.50 10.46
N GLU A 205 37.48 18.86 11.14
CA GLU A 205 38.87 18.65 10.73
C GLU A 205 39.17 17.15 10.68
N GLY A 206 40.18 16.75 10.00
CA GLY A 206 40.62 15.35 9.98
C GLY A 206 39.87 14.48 8.97
N ASN A 207 38.90 13.67 9.40
CA ASN A 207 38.23 12.67 8.56
C ASN A 207 36.97 13.19 7.86
N GLU A 208 36.48 14.37 8.23
CA GLU A 208 35.35 14.97 7.54
C GLU A 208 35.76 15.45 6.15
N ILE A 209 34.87 15.23 5.19
CA ILE A 209 35.13 15.61 3.81
C ILE A 209 34.59 17.00 3.56
N ARG A 210 35.50 17.88 3.13
CA ARG A 210 35.08 19.15 2.58
C ARG A 210 34.57 18.95 1.15
N ALA A 211 33.29 19.25 0.94
CA ALA A 211 32.73 19.23 -0.39
C ALA A 211 33.41 20.25 -1.30
N GLY A 212 33.58 19.88 -2.56
CA GLY A 212 34.20 20.69 -3.58
C GLY A 212 33.48 20.50 -4.94
N GLU A 213 34.09 21.05 -6.01
CA GLU A 213 33.56 20.90 -7.36
C GLU A 213 33.35 19.41 -7.74
N GLY A 214 32.19 19.09 -8.35
CA GLY A 214 31.83 17.75 -8.79
C GLY A 214 31.04 16.92 -7.81
N TYR A 215 30.85 17.35 -6.55
CA TYR A 215 29.98 16.65 -5.58
C TYR A 215 28.53 16.70 -6.00
N GLY A 216 28.07 17.80 -6.60
CA GLY A 216 26.73 17.88 -7.17
C GLY A 216 26.48 16.85 -8.25
N GLU A 217 27.40 16.68 -9.19
CA GLU A 217 27.30 15.67 -10.26
C GLU A 217 27.27 14.24 -9.68
N PHE A 218 28.06 13.97 -8.63
CA PHE A 218 28.09 12.67 -7.96
C PHE A 218 26.73 12.32 -7.36
N PHE A 219 26.15 13.22 -6.55
CA PHE A 219 24.84 12.95 -5.95
C PHE A 219 23.71 12.93 -6.98
N GLN A 220 23.82 13.74 -8.04
CA GLN A 220 22.86 13.68 -9.15
C GLN A 220 22.87 12.30 -9.84
N ALA A 221 24.05 11.72 -10.05
CA ALA A 221 24.18 10.38 -10.63
C ALA A 221 23.56 9.30 -9.72
N ILE A 222 23.85 9.33 -8.40
CA ILE A 222 23.25 8.41 -7.42
C ILE A 222 21.73 8.54 -7.39
N ASN A 223 21.23 9.77 -7.35
CA ASN A 223 19.79 10.01 -7.32
C ASN A 223 19.12 9.50 -8.60
N ALA A 224 19.76 9.65 -9.76
CA ALA A 224 19.27 9.17 -11.04
C ALA A 224 19.21 7.64 -11.11
N GLU A 225 20.24 6.95 -10.62
CA GLU A 225 20.26 5.47 -10.62
C GLU A 225 19.23 4.87 -9.66
N LEU A 226 19.10 5.42 -8.44
CA LEU A 226 18.08 4.98 -7.47
C LEU A 226 16.67 5.24 -8.02
N ALA A 227 16.45 6.39 -8.65
CA ALA A 227 15.19 6.69 -9.33
C ALA A 227 14.94 5.72 -10.50
N GLY A 228 15.98 5.35 -11.26
CA GLY A 228 15.94 4.33 -12.32
C GLY A 228 15.58 2.95 -11.77
N ALA A 229 15.97 2.63 -10.55
CA ALA A 229 15.59 1.43 -9.83
C ALA A 229 14.17 1.52 -9.21
N GLY A 230 13.44 2.62 -9.43
CA GLY A 230 12.07 2.83 -8.97
C GLY A 230 11.94 3.45 -7.57
N ALA A 231 13.02 3.94 -6.97
CA ALA A 231 12.96 4.61 -5.69
C ALA A 231 12.12 5.90 -5.78
N LYS A 232 11.16 6.03 -4.90
CA LYS A 232 10.37 7.25 -4.67
C LYS A 232 10.85 8.02 -3.44
N ILE A 233 11.54 7.37 -2.55
CA ILE A 233 12.09 7.93 -1.32
C ILE A 233 13.56 7.58 -1.30
N ILE A 234 14.43 8.54 -0.99
CA ILE A 234 15.85 8.30 -0.76
C ILE A 234 16.16 8.63 0.68
N ASN A 235 16.62 7.60 1.42
CA ASN A 235 17.06 7.70 2.79
C ASN A 235 18.57 7.93 2.85
N ASN A 236 18.99 8.96 3.58
CA ASN A 236 20.38 9.36 3.82
C ASN A 236 20.64 9.37 5.33
N SER A 237 21.13 8.26 5.84
CA SER A 237 21.45 8.09 7.25
C SER A 237 22.95 8.35 7.51
N TRP A 238 23.48 9.40 6.92
CA TRP A 238 24.90 9.76 6.96
C TRP A 238 25.12 11.26 7.04
N GLY A 239 26.31 11.63 7.39
CA GLY A 239 26.85 12.97 7.43
C GLY A 239 28.34 12.96 7.08
N GLY A 240 29.13 13.89 7.58
CA GLY A 240 30.59 13.99 7.35
C GLY A 240 30.96 14.77 6.08
N LEU A 241 29.99 15.36 5.39
CA LEU A 241 30.22 16.29 4.29
C LEU A 241 29.86 17.71 4.73
N TYR A 242 30.83 18.62 4.67
CA TYR A 242 30.60 20.02 5.00
C TYR A 242 31.16 20.96 3.92
N TRP A 243 30.68 22.18 3.89
CA TRP A 243 31.15 23.24 3.00
C TRP A 243 30.80 24.63 3.59
N ASN A 244 31.47 25.65 3.06
CA ASN A 244 31.21 27.03 3.44
C ASN A 244 31.06 27.95 2.22
N ASP A 245 30.96 27.40 1.02
CA ASP A 245 30.76 28.12 -0.23
C ASP A 245 29.28 28.15 -0.59
N PRO A 246 28.64 29.34 -0.65
CA PRO A 246 27.25 29.46 -1.07
C PRO A 246 26.99 28.94 -2.49
N ALA A 247 27.97 29.01 -3.40
CA ALA A 247 27.83 28.48 -4.75
C ALA A 247 27.71 26.95 -4.75
N LEU A 248 28.48 26.31 -3.87
CA LEU A 248 28.41 24.85 -3.70
C LEU A 248 27.09 24.39 -3.04
N SER A 249 26.52 25.22 -2.15
CA SER A 249 25.18 24.95 -1.60
C SER A 249 24.13 24.90 -2.72
N ILE A 250 24.23 25.79 -3.69
CA ILE A 250 23.34 25.84 -4.85
C ILE A 250 23.58 24.62 -5.77
N GLU A 251 24.85 24.28 -6.01
CA GLU A 251 25.22 23.10 -6.80
C GLU A 251 24.67 21.81 -6.21
N LEU A 252 24.88 21.62 -4.91
CA LEU A 252 24.37 20.45 -4.17
C LEU A 252 22.84 20.43 -4.16
N ALA A 253 22.17 21.58 -3.93
CA ALA A 253 20.71 21.66 -4.01
C ALA A 253 20.20 21.27 -5.41
N ASN A 254 20.88 21.70 -6.47
CA ASN A 254 20.51 21.35 -7.85
C ASN A 254 20.67 19.85 -8.13
N ALA A 255 21.61 19.16 -7.49
CA ALA A 255 21.81 17.72 -7.61
C ALA A 255 20.59 16.91 -7.11
N TRP A 256 19.84 17.45 -6.16
CA TRP A 256 18.63 16.81 -5.61
C TRP A 256 17.36 17.24 -6.35
N LYS A 257 17.38 18.36 -7.06
CA LYS A 257 16.19 18.91 -7.74
C LYS A 257 15.60 17.99 -8.80
N ASP A 258 16.42 17.27 -9.57
CA ASP A 258 15.86 16.32 -10.54
C ASP A 258 15.02 15.26 -9.82
N PHE A 259 15.52 14.71 -8.73
CA PHE A 259 14.78 13.71 -7.96
C PHE A 259 13.54 14.30 -7.27
N VAL A 260 13.66 15.44 -6.61
CA VAL A 260 12.57 16.05 -5.83
C VAL A 260 11.52 16.69 -6.72
N VAL A 261 11.94 17.49 -7.71
CA VAL A 261 11.03 18.33 -8.49
C VAL A 261 10.56 17.62 -9.76
N THR A 262 11.49 17.05 -10.53
CA THR A 262 11.18 16.45 -11.83
C THR A 262 10.54 15.07 -11.67
N ARG A 263 11.08 14.24 -10.77
CA ARG A 263 10.60 12.88 -10.52
C ARG A 263 9.61 12.78 -9.37
N GLY A 264 9.42 13.87 -8.62
CA GLY A 264 8.51 13.94 -7.49
C GLY A 264 8.91 13.01 -6.33
N GLY A 265 10.21 12.85 -6.06
CA GLY A 265 10.74 12.02 -4.99
C GLY A 265 10.80 12.72 -3.64
N ILE A 266 10.99 11.95 -2.56
CA ILE A 266 11.22 12.44 -1.20
C ILE A 266 12.64 12.07 -0.77
N VAL A 267 13.32 13.03 -0.18
CA VAL A 267 14.66 12.88 0.43
C VAL A 267 14.51 12.96 1.94
N VAL A 268 15.09 12.01 2.65
CA VAL A 268 15.09 11.96 4.12
C VAL A 268 16.52 11.95 4.60
N PHE A 269 16.89 12.89 5.45
CA PHE A 269 18.23 12.97 6.07
C PHE A 269 18.18 12.82 7.58
N ALA A 270 19.19 12.19 8.14
CA ALA A 270 19.48 12.25 9.56
C ALA A 270 20.01 13.63 9.97
N ASN A 271 19.60 14.18 11.13
CA ASN A 271 20.02 15.51 11.57
C ASN A 271 21.52 15.58 11.85
N GLY A 272 22.13 14.48 12.33
CA GLY A 272 23.51 14.42 12.79
C GLY A 272 23.64 14.12 14.29
N ASN A 273 24.82 13.69 14.70
CA ASN A 273 25.08 13.12 16.03
C ASN A 273 26.05 13.94 16.90
N SER A 274 26.23 15.24 16.64
CA SER A 274 27.04 16.16 17.41
C SER A 274 26.22 17.04 18.37
N GLY A 275 25.11 16.49 18.90
CA GLY A 275 24.26 17.20 19.85
C GLY A 275 24.87 17.44 21.23
N ASP A 276 25.96 16.79 21.54
CA ASP A 276 26.76 17.01 22.75
C ASP A 276 27.79 18.17 22.62
N ASP A 277 28.00 18.65 21.37
CA ASP A 277 28.85 19.82 21.13
C ASP A 277 27.99 21.11 21.04
N PRO A 278 28.24 22.10 21.93
CA PRO A 278 27.50 23.36 21.94
C PRO A 278 27.55 24.17 20.63
N ARG A 279 28.57 23.92 19.78
CA ARG A 279 28.72 24.62 18.49
C ARG A 279 27.72 24.14 17.47
N PHE A 280 27.20 22.91 17.62
CA PHE A 280 26.51 22.19 16.57
C PHE A 280 25.12 21.72 16.97
N VAL A 281 24.85 21.59 18.28
CA VAL A 281 23.58 21.10 18.80
C VAL A 281 22.36 21.84 18.24
N GLY A 282 22.48 23.13 17.93
CA GLY A 282 21.35 24.00 17.56
C GLY A 282 20.82 23.85 16.15
N ASN A 283 21.55 23.18 15.25
CA ASN A 283 21.13 23.00 13.86
C ASN A 283 21.47 21.59 13.36
N PRO A 284 20.75 21.06 12.38
CA PRO A 284 21.14 19.83 11.70
C PRO A 284 22.43 20.01 10.89
N SER A 285 23.02 18.91 10.45
CA SER A 285 24.16 18.91 9.52
C SER A 285 23.85 19.69 8.23
N ASP A 286 24.89 20.17 7.56
CA ASP A 286 24.74 20.93 6.32
C ASP A 286 23.93 20.19 5.25
N ASN A 287 24.11 18.87 5.14
CA ASN A 287 23.32 18.04 4.21
C ASN A 287 21.84 18.01 4.59
N ALA A 288 21.53 17.80 5.86
CA ALA A 288 20.15 17.74 6.34
C ALA A 288 19.44 19.11 6.23
N ALA A 289 20.18 20.20 6.45
CA ALA A 289 19.67 21.56 6.39
C ALA A 289 19.78 22.21 4.99
N LEU A 290 20.17 21.44 3.96
CA LEU A 290 20.47 21.95 2.61
C LEU A 290 19.41 22.87 2.00
N PRO A 291 18.07 22.59 2.09
CA PRO A 291 17.07 23.51 1.57
C PRO A 291 17.13 24.91 2.22
N SER A 292 17.39 24.98 3.53
CA SER A 292 17.52 26.25 4.25
C SER A 292 18.85 26.95 3.94
N ILE A 293 19.95 26.20 3.86
CA ILE A 293 21.28 26.74 3.54
C ILE A 293 21.32 27.30 2.11
N ALA A 294 20.75 26.58 1.16
CA ALA A 294 20.64 27.02 -0.24
C ALA A 294 19.53 28.04 -0.47
N ASN A 295 18.71 28.35 0.55
CA ASN A 295 17.51 29.16 0.44
C ASN A 295 16.60 28.71 -0.71
N ASP A 296 16.32 27.41 -0.77
CA ASP A 296 15.57 26.77 -1.85
C ASP A 296 14.21 26.18 -1.37
N PRO A 297 13.15 26.97 -1.39
CA PRO A 297 11.83 26.52 -0.93
C PRO A 297 11.19 25.48 -1.88
N VAL A 298 11.72 25.29 -3.08
CA VAL A 298 11.22 24.28 -4.02
C VAL A 298 11.79 22.91 -3.64
N LEU A 299 13.05 22.87 -3.25
CA LEU A 299 13.69 21.66 -2.75
C LEU A 299 13.04 21.18 -1.44
N GLU A 300 12.64 22.12 -0.56
CA GLU A 300 11.96 21.81 0.70
C GLU A 300 10.70 20.96 0.50
N LYS A 301 9.99 21.09 -0.61
CA LYS A 301 8.75 20.35 -0.90
C LYS A 301 8.89 18.82 -0.98
N GLY A 302 10.09 18.31 -1.11
CA GLY A 302 10.37 16.88 -1.07
C GLY A 302 11.44 16.53 -0.04
N TRP A 303 11.62 17.35 1.01
CA TRP A 303 12.69 17.17 1.98
C TRP A 303 12.16 16.94 3.38
N LEU A 304 12.74 15.96 4.08
CA LEU A 304 12.52 15.68 5.49
C LEU A 304 13.85 15.50 6.19
N THR A 305 14.00 16.04 7.40
CA THR A 305 15.16 15.80 8.23
C THR A 305 14.74 15.34 9.61
N VAL A 306 15.52 14.47 10.25
CA VAL A 306 15.06 13.67 11.38
C VAL A 306 16.02 13.71 12.55
N GLY A 307 15.55 14.25 13.68
CA GLY A 307 16.24 14.19 14.96
C GLY A 307 15.95 12.89 15.72
N ALA A 308 16.87 12.51 16.61
CA ALA A 308 16.79 11.29 17.41
C ALA A 308 16.17 11.56 18.79
N LEU A 309 14.99 10.99 19.01
CA LEU A 309 14.31 11.05 20.31
C LEU A 309 14.82 9.94 21.24
N ASP A 310 14.93 10.24 22.54
CA ASP A 310 15.24 9.23 23.55
C ASP A 310 14.01 8.32 23.79
N PRO A 311 14.07 7.03 23.46
CA PRO A 311 12.93 6.15 23.66
C PRO A 311 12.58 5.90 25.12
N LEU A 312 13.50 6.14 26.06
CA LEU A 312 13.26 6.01 27.50
C LEU A 312 12.64 7.27 28.09
N ASN A 313 12.91 8.42 27.47
CA ASN A 313 12.31 9.70 27.84
C ASN A 313 11.78 10.41 26.57
N PRO A 314 10.63 9.98 26.03
CA PRO A 314 10.15 10.40 24.71
C PRO A 314 9.62 11.85 24.65
N THR A 315 10.11 12.69 25.52
CA THR A 315 9.94 14.15 25.54
C THR A 315 11.27 14.89 25.42
N GLN A 316 12.37 14.15 25.20
CA GLN A 316 13.71 14.71 25.04
C GLN A 316 14.43 14.08 23.85
N LEU A 317 15.28 14.84 23.20
CA LEU A 317 16.25 14.30 22.25
C LEU A 317 17.29 13.45 23.00
N THR A 318 17.90 12.50 22.31
CA THR A 318 19.13 11.86 22.79
C THR A 318 20.26 12.90 22.90
N GLY A 319 21.20 12.70 23.84
CA GLY A 319 22.28 13.67 24.04
C GLY A 319 23.13 13.95 22.79
N TYR A 320 23.21 12.98 21.89
CA TYR A 320 23.95 13.11 20.63
C TYR A 320 23.15 13.78 19.51
N SER A 321 21.84 13.90 19.60
CA SER A 321 21.03 14.41 18.47
C SER A 321 21.16 15.91 18.31
N GLN A 322 21.50 16.33 17.11
CA GLN A 322 21.34 17.71 16.71
C GLN A 322 19.85 18.07 16.61
N GLN A 323 19.52 19.32 16.95
CA GLN A 323 18.16 19.88 16.92
C GLN A 323 17.69 20.17 15.49
N CYS A 324 16.42 20.45 15.32
CA CYS A 324 15.83 20.83 14.03
C CYS A 324 16.29 22.21 13.51
N GLY A 325 16.58 23.16 14.41
CA GLY A 325 17.18 24.45 14.10
C GLY A 325 16.57 25.17 12.90
N ILE A 326 17.43 25.53 11.94
CA ILE A 326 17.01 26.22 10.69
C ILE A 326 16.15 25.34 9.77
N ALA A 327 16.11 24.01 9.99
CA ALA A 327 15.32 23.06 9.23
C ALA A 327 13.95 22.77 9.86
N MET A 328 13.55 23.43 10.94
CA MET A 328 12.36 23.12 11.73
C MET A 328 11.06 22.96 10.91
N ASN A 329 10.93 23.66 9.76
CA ASN A 329 9.75 23.62 8.92
C ASN A 329 9.56 22.28 8.16
N TYR A 330 10.63 21.51 7.99
CA TYR A 330 10.64 20.18 7.34
C TYR A 330 11.34 19.11 8.19
N CYS A 331 11.49 19.37 9.48
CA CYS A 331 12.09 18.49 10.47
C CYS A 331 11.02 17.89 11.38
N LEU A 332 11.28 16.67 11.81
CA LEU A 332 10.54 15.97 12.86
C LEU A 332 11.47 15.04 13.61
N VAL A 333 10.99 14.38 14.65
CA VAL A 333 11.81 13.46 15.44
C VAL A 333 11.21 12.05 15.46
N ALA A 334 12.08 11.05 15.55
CA ALA A 334 11.73 9.66 15.73
C ALA A 334 12.69 8.97 16.70
N PRO A 335 12.37 7.78 17.26
CA PRO A 335 13.26 7.07 18.18
C PRO A 335 14.66 6.85 17.59
N GLY A 336 15.71 7.30 18.28
CA GLY A 336 17.09 7.18 17.83
C GLY A 336 17.84 5.99 18.41
N ASN A 337 17.42 5.51 19.60
CA ASN A 337 17.98 4.31 20.21
C ASN A 337 17.02 3.14 19.95
N VAL A 338 17.45 2.13 19.20
CA VAL A 338 16.60 1.06 18.68
C VAL A 338 17.25 -0.31 18.88
N VAL A 339 16.40 -1.35 18.82
CA VAL A 339 16.83 -2.74 18.70
C VAL A 339 16.61 -3.20 17.26
N PHE A 340 17.56 -3.94 16.73
CA PHE A 340 17.53 -4.47 15.36
C PHE A 340 18.14 -5.89 15.30
N ILE A 341 17.95 -6.57 14.19
CA ILE A 341 18.57 -7.86 13.90
C ILE A 341 19.98 -7.62 13.38
N ASP A 342 20.92 -8.47 13.78
CA ASP A 342 22.30 -8.50 13.28
C ASP A 342 22.33 -8.31 11.75
N PRO A 343 22.95 -7.25 11.22
CA PRO A 343 23.00 -7.00 9.80
C PRO A 343 23.73 -8.10 8.99
N ASP A 344 24.54 -8.92 9.66
CA ASP A 344 25.19 -10.10 9.07
C ASP A 344 24.32 -11.34 9.03
N ALA A 345 23.15 -11.30 9.66
CA ALA A 345 22.27 -12.44 9.66
C ALA A 345 21.84 -12.81 8.22
N THR A 346 21.97 -14.09 7.90
CA THR A 346 21.52 -14.65 6.62
C THR A 346 20.43 -15.71 6.78
N THR A 347 20.20 -16.14 8.02
CA THR A 347 19.16 -17.11 8.40
C THR A 347 18.53 -16.70 9.72
N GLN A 348 17.32 -17.19 9.99
CA GLN A 348 16.66 -16.99 11.29
C GLN A 348 17.47 -17.52 12.46
N ALA A 349 18.28 -18.56 12.24
CA ALA A 349 19.05 -19.21 13.28
C ALA A 349 20.23 -18.36 13.81
N ASN A 350 20.76 -17.43 13.01
CA ASN A 350 21.85 -16.53 13.40
C ASN A 350 21.41 -15.06 13.54
N SER A 351 20.12 -14.82 13.72
CA SER A 351 19.54 -13.48 13.89
C SER A 351 19.72 -13.00 15.33
N VAL A 352 20.90 -12.56 15.69
CA VAL A 352 21.17 -11.96 17.01
C VAL A 352 20.52 -10.58 17.09
N LEU A 353 20.04 -10.22 18.28
CA LEU A 353 19.50 -8.90 18.57
C LEU A 353 20.61 -7.96 19.01
N TYR A 354 20.69 -6.82 18.36
CA TYR A 354 21.59 -5.71 18.69
C TYR A 354 20.79 -4.48 19.09
N GLN A 355 21.39 -3.61 19.85
CA GLN A 355 20.90 -2.27 20.13
C GLN A 355 21.93 -1.23 19.72
N GLY A 356 21.48 -0.12 19.19
CA GLY A 356 22.33 0.97 18.76
C GLY A 356 21.61 2.30 18.83
N GLY A 357 22.35 3.39 18.74
CA GLY A 357 21.86 4.77 18.79
C GLY A 357 22.45 5.62 17.66
N GLY A 358 21.66 6.58 17.18
CA GLY A 358 22.03 7.53 16.14
C GLY A 358 20.80 8.13 15.46
N THR A 359 20.91 9.37 14.97
CA THR A 359 19.92 9.97 14.09
C THR A 359 19.78 9.15 12.80
N SER A 360 20.83 8.39 12.45
CA SER A 360 20.83 7.41 11.35
C SER A 360 19.75 6.34 11.49
N TYR A 361 19.27 6.02 12.68
CA TYR A 361 18.21 5.04 12.93
C TYR A 361 16.83 5.68 13.04
N ALA A 362 16.76 6.99 13.32
CA ALA A 362 15.53 7.75 13.30
C ALA A 362 15.05 8.05 11.87
N ALA A 363 15.95 8.41 10.96
CA ALA A 363 15.66 8.74 9.57
C ALA A 363 14.91 7.62 8.80
N PRO A 364 15.31 6.34 8.86
CA PRO A 364 14.61 5.27 8.16
C PRO A 364 13.19 5.02 8.67
N LEU A 365 12.86 5.33 9.92
CA LEU A 365 11.50 5.24 10.44
C LEU A 365 10.59 6.24 9.71
N VAL A 366 11.09 7.45 9.43
CA VAL A 366 10.39 8.48 8.66
C VAL A 366 10.29 8.09 7.17
N SER A 367 11.35 7.55 6.60
CA SER A 367 11.34 7.01 5.23
C SER A 367 10.28 5.90 5.07
N GLY A 368 10.19 5.01 6.05
CA GLY A 368 9.14 3.98 6.11
C GLY A 368 7.74 4.59 6.24
N ALA A 369 7.56 5.61 7.09
CA ALA A 369 6.28 6.30 7.24
C ALA A 369 5.83 6.98 5.93
N ALA A 370 6.75 7.66 5.23
CA ALA A 370 6.47 8.23 3.92
C ALA A 370 6.05 7.16 2.90
N ALA A 371 6.68 5.98 2.92
CA ALA A 371 6.30 4.86 2.07
C ALA A 371 4.90 4.32 2.41
N VAL A 372 4.56 4.22 3.69
CA VAL A 372 3.21 3.82 4.16
C VAL A 372 2.16 4.81 3.69
N VAL A 373 2.39 6.12 3.86
CA VAL A 373 1.48 7.18 3.41
C VAL A 373 1.31 7.13 1.89
N TRP A 374 2.39 6.98 1.14
CA TRP A 374 2.32 6.94 -0.32
C TRP A 374 1.63 5.68 -0.85
N SER A 375 1.81 4.56 -0.16
CA SER A 375 1.08 3.32 -0.45
C SER A 375 -0.42 3.46 -0.17
N ALA A 376 -0.79 4.16 0.93
CA ALA A 376 -2.18 4.43 1.28
C ALA A 376 -2.85 5.42 0.32
N PHE A 377 -2.11 6.41 -0.14
CA PHE A 377 -2.57 7.49 -1.02
C PHE A 377 -1.66 7.64 -2.25
N PRO A 378 -1.72 6.72 -3.22
CA PRO A 378 -0.80 6.70 -4.38
C PRO A 378 -0.90 7.95 -5.28
N TYR A 379 -1.98 8.71 -5.15
CA TYR A 379 -2.25 9.93 -5.91
C TYR A 379 -1.66 11.18 -5.24
N PHE A 380 -1.05 11.07 -4.06
CA PHE A 380 -0.36 12.21 -3.43
C PHE A 380 0.95 12.50 -4.17
N SER A 381 1.24 13.78 -4.32
CA SER A 381 2.58 14.24 -4.69
C SER A 381 3.55 14.01 -3.52
N ASN A 382 4.85 14.10 -3.78
CA ASN A 382 5.87 14.07 -2.74
C ASN A 382 5.63 15.12 -1.64
N ASP A 383 5.29 16.36 -2.03
CA ASP A 383 4.98 17.43 -1.08
C ASP A 383 3.76 17.10 -0.22
N GLN A 384 2.73 16.49 -0.80
CA GLN A 384 1.55 16.05 -0.05
C GLN A 384 1.85 14.92 0.94
N VAL A 385 2.71 13.97 0.57
CA VAL A 385 3.20 12.93 1.50
C VAL A 385 4.01 13.57 2.62
N ARG A 386 4.95 14.48 2.31
CA ARG A 386 5.74 15.23 3.29
C ARG A 386 4.84 15.98 4.26
N GLN A 387 3.92 16.79 3.75
CA GLN A 387 2.96 17.54 4.55
C GLN A 387 2.13 16.63 5.46
N THR A 388 1.69 15.47 4.95
CA THR A 388 0.90 14.51 5.71
C THR A 388 1.70 13.88 6.84
N VAL A 389 2.97 13.51 6.61
CA VAL A 389 3.87 12.98 7.64
C VAL A 389 4.14 14.01 8.73
N LEU A 390 4.52 15.24 8.34
CA LEU A 390 4.81 16.33 9.28
C LEU A 390 3.60 16.71 10.12
N ALA A 391 2.46 16.98 9.48
CA ALA A 391 1.24 17.38 10.14
C ALA A 391 0.62 16.29 11.06
N ALA A 392 0.93 15.03 10.81
CA ALA A 392 0.50 13.93 11.66
C ALA A 392 1.33 13.80 12.93
N SER A 393 2.52 14.35 12.98
CA SER A 393 3.43 14.23 14.13
C SER A 393 2.79 14.74 15.42
N ARG A 394 3.18 14.14 16.53
CA ARG A 394 2.75 14.54 17.86
C ARG A 394 3.65 15.67 18.34
N ASP A 395 3.04 16.84 18.53
CA ASP A 395 3.73 18.05 19.02
C ASP A 395 4.51 17.78 20.32
N LEU A 396 5.73 18.26 20.37
CA LEU A 396 6.63 18.19 21.53
C LEU A 396 7.31 19.56 21.72
N GLY A 397 7.68 19.85 22.94
CA GLY A 397 8.38 21.11 23.29
C GLY A 397 7.45 22.30 23.37
N ALA A 398 7.79 23.38 22.66
CA ALA A 398 6.91 24.56 22.57
C ALA A 398 5.72 24.25 21.64
N PRO A 399 4.51 24.76 21.93
CA PRO A 399 3.35 24.49 21.10
C PRO A 399 3.56 24.90 19.63
N GLY A 400 3.35 23.95 18.74
CA GLY A 400 3.56 24.12 17.30
C GLY A 400 4.97 23.75 16.85
N VAL A 401 5.38 24.25 15.68
CA VAL A 401 6.72 23.95 15.14
C VAL A 401 7.78 24.73 15.92
N ASP A 402 8.78 24.02 16.44
CA ASP A 402 9.87 24.59 17.22
C ASP A 402 11.26 24.17 16.73
N SER A 403 12.29 24.88 17.16
CA SER A 403 13.67 24.63 16.74
C SER A 403 14.31 23.37 17.33
N VAL A 404 13.70 22.75 18.33
CA VAL A 404 14.25 21.53 18.97
C VAL A 404 13.69 20.28 18.30
N PHE A 405 12.36 20.19 18.20
CA PHE A 405 11.65 19.00 17.76
C PHE A 405 11.00 19.13 16.36
N GLY A 406 11.07 20.31 15.74
CA GLY A 406 10.40 20.58 14.48
C GLY A 406 8.88 20.40 14.62
N TRP A 407 8.30 19.48 13.87
CA TRP A 407 6.89 19.11 13.93
C TRP A 407 6.55 18.12 15.05
N GLY A 408 7.58 17.65 15.79
CA GLY A 408 7.40 16.71 16.89
C GLY A 408 7.61 15.24 16.51
N LEU A 409 7.09 14.33 17.33
CA LEU A 409 7.31 12.89 17.18
C LEU A 409 6.45 12.28 16.08
N LEU A 410 7.06 11.54 15.19
CA LEU A 410 6.41 10.76 14.13
C LEU A 410 5.24 9.93 14.65
N ASP A 411 4.07 10.04 13.99
CA ASP A 411 2.91 9.18 14.19
C ASP A 411 2.48 8.54 12.86
N VAL A 412 2.89 7.31 12.67
CA VAL A 412 2.67 6.57 11.41
C VAL A 412 1.19 6.28 11.17
N THR A 413 0.47 5.87 12.20
CA THR A 413 -0.97 5.54 12.07
C THR A 413 -1.78 6.79 11.73
N LYS A 414 -1.51 7.91 12.41
CA LYS A 414 -2.18 9.17 12.10
C LYS A 414 -1.83 9.66 10.68
N ALA A 415 -0.56 9.56 10.26
CA ALA A 415 -0.15 9.89 8.89
C ALA A 415 -0.86 9.01 7.85
N ALA A 416 -0.96 7.70 8.10
CA ALA A 416 -1.66 6.75 7.24
C ALA A 416 -3.18 6.97 7.16
N MET A 417 -3.75 7.73 8.09
CA MET A 417 -5.16 8.16 8.07
C MET A 417 -5.45 9.33 7.12
N GLY A 418 -4.43 9.97 6.54
CA GLY A 418 -4.52 11.10 5.62
C GLY A 418 -4.14 12.43 6.26
N PRO A 419 -4.31 13.54 5.54
CA PRO A 419 -3.92 14.87 6.01
C PRO A 419 -4.65 15.26 7.31
N SER A 420 -3.96 15.98 8.20
CA SER A 420 -4.53 16.51 9.45
C SER A 420 -4.41 18.03 9.57
N ASN A 421 -3.58 18.68 8.74
CA ASN A 421 -3.41 20.13 8.76
C ASN A 421 -3.03 20.65 7.36
N PHE A 422 -3.75 21.66 6.88
CA PHE A 422 -3.44 22.38 5.65
C PHE A 422 -2.64 23.66 5.98
N ALA A 423 -1.43 23.47 6.51
CA ALA A 423 -0.58 24.57 6.96
C ALA A 423 0.15 25.28 5.79
N TRP A 424 0.33 24.61 4.66
CA TRP A 424 1.13 25.10 3.52
C TRP A 424 0.28 25.66 2.37
N GLY A 425 -0.99 25.95 2.60
CA GLY A 425 -1.93 26.43 1.60
C GLY A 425 -2.91 25.35 1.14
N ASP A 426 -3.47 25.52 -0.06
CA ASP A 426 -4.51 24.62 -0.56
C ASP A 426 -3.98 23.23 -0.88
N PHE A 427 -4.66 22.21 -0.34
CA PHE A 427 -4.37 20.81 -0.59
C PHE A 427 -5.19 20.32 -1.79
N SER A 428 -4.52 20.16 -2.93
CA SER A 428 -5.17 19.82 -4.21
C SER A 428 -4.96 18.35 -4.56
N VAL A 429 -6.05 17.58 -4.73
CA VAL A 429 -6.00 16.18 -5.11
C VAL A 429 -6.88 15.88 -6.32
N SER A 430 -6.36 14.99 -7.18
CA SER A 430 -7.07 14.51 -8.38
C SER A 430 -6.80 13.03 -8.57
N PHE A 431 -7.85 12.21 -8.53
CA PHE A 431 -7.72 10.76 -8.64
C PHE A 431 -9.02 10.12 -9.15
N SER A 432 -8.93 8.84 -9.54
CA SER A 432 -10.05 7.94 -9.85
C SER A 432 -10.22 6.90 -8.75
N GLY A 433 -11.42 6.36 -8.56
CA GLY A 433 -11.74 5.43 -7.47
C GLY A 433 -12.12 6.14 -6.18
N ASN A 434 -12.07 5.46 -5.04
CA ASN A 434 -12.48 6.00 -3.76
C ASN A 434 -11.31 6.14 -2.80
N SER A 435 -11.30 7.21 -2.03
CA SER A 435 -10.33 7.44 -0.96
C SER A 435 -11.01 7.97 0.29
N ILE A 436 -10.47 7.63 1.46
CA ILE A 436 -11.03 8.06 2.75
C ILE A 436 -9.92 8.70 3.57
N TRP A 437 -10.14 9.95 3.99
CA TRP A 437 -9.31 10.61 5.00
C TRP A 437 -10.01 10.54 6.36
N ARG A 438 -9.28 10.05 7.35
CA ARG A 438 -9.81 9.70 8.67
C ARG A 438 -9.35 10.65 9.78
N ASN A 439 -8.54 11.66 9.47
CA ASN A 439 -8.13 12.66 10.43
C ASN A 439 -9.10 13.85 10.41
N PRO A 440 -9.37 14.51 11.57
CA PRO A 440 -9.86 15.88 11.56
C PRO A 440 -8.79 16.78 10.95
N ILE A 441 -9.21 17.68 10.07
CA ILE A 441 -8.29 18.54 9.32
C ILE A 441 -8.43 19.98 9.79
N ILE A 442 -7.32 20.60 10.18
CA ILE A 442 -7.23 22.00 10.58
C ILE A 442 -6.37 22.80 9.56
N GLY A 443 -6.14 24.05 9.82
CA GLY A 443 -5.23 24.93 9.05
C GLY A 443 -5.92 26.08 8.33
N SER A 444 -5.09 26.90 7.66
CA SER A 444 -5.54 28.06 6.90
C SER A 444 -5.74 27.78 5.40
N GLY A 445 -5.15 26.73 4.87
CA GLY A 445 -5.33 26.29 3.50
C GLY A 445 -6.71 25.67 3.25
N GLY A 446 -7.09 25.52 1.98
CA GLY A 446 -8.33 24.93 1.52
C GLY A 446 -8.16 23.51 0.95
N LEU A 447 -9.25 22.95 0.45
CA LEU A 447 -9.27 21.68 -0.25
C LEU A 447 -9.72 21.85 -1.69
N ILE A 448 -8.92 21.40 -2.64
CA ILE A 448 -9.29 21.34 -4.06
C ILE A 448 -9.40 19.87 -4.48
N LYS A 449 -10.62 19.42 -4.78
CA LYS A 449 -10.88 18.02 -5.18
C LYS A 449 -11.19 17.96 -6.69
N GLY A 450 -10.25 17.39 -7.44
CA GLY A 450 -10.38 17.06 -8.86
C GLY A 450 -10.46 15.56 -9.13
N GLY A 451 -10.53 15.18 -10.43
CA GLY A 451 -10.59 13.80 -10.89
C GLY A 451 -11.96 13.14 -10.64
N SER A 452 -12.20 12.00 -11.25
CA SER A 452 -13.50 11.31 -11.24
C SER A 452 -13.80 10.55 -9.93
N GLY A 453 -12.82 10.39 -9.05
CA GLY A 453 -12.95 9.63 -7.80
C GLY A 453 -13.73 10.35 -6.71
N THR A 454 -14.10 9.63 -5.67
CA THR A 454 -14.77 10.16 -4.48
C THR A 454 -13.81 10.21 -3.31
N LEU A 455 -13.67 11.39 -2.70
CA LEU A 455 -12.99 11.60 -1.44
C LEU A 455 -14.00 11.62 -0.29
N THR A 456 -13.79 10.78 0.71
CA THR A 456 -14.54 10.84 1.96
C THR A 456 -13.72 11.53 3.04
N LEU A 457 -14.26 12.58 3.64
CA LEU A 457 -13.80 13.17 4.89
C LEU A 457 -14.56 12.50 6.04
N ALA A 458 -13.93 11.55 6.70
CA ALA A 458 -14.57 10.79 7.78
C ALA A 458 -14.72 11.62 9.07
N GLU A 459 -13.87 12.63 9.27
CA GLU A 459 -13.86 13.57 10.39
C GLU A 459 -14.11 15.01 9.93
N ALA A 460 -14.29 15.92 10.89
CA ALA A 460 -14.63 17.31 10.60
C ALA A 460 -13.50 18.06 9.87
N GLY A 461 -13.86 18.79 8.84
CA GLY A 461 -12.99 19.74 8.15
C GLY A 461 -13.03 21.11 8.85
N ASN A 462 -12.10 21.31 9.80
CA ASN A 462 -12.03 22.56 10.61
C ASN A 462 -11.09 23.61 10.01
N PHE A 463 -10.55 23.37 8.82
CA PHE A 463 -9.73 24.33 8.10
C PHE A 463 -10.57 25.51 7.57
N THR A 464 -9.90 26.67 7.38
CA THR A 464 -10.57 27.95 7.06
C THR A 464 -10.48 28.35 5.58
N GLY A 465 -9.50 27.83 4.84
CA GLY A 465 -9.40 28.02 3.40
C GLY A 465 -10.58 27.39 2.66
N ALA A 466 -10.90 27.89 1.47
CA ALA A 466 -12.09 27.43 0.74
C ALA A 466 -11.98 25.96 0.29
N THR A 467 -13.10 25.25 0.35
CA THR A 467 -13.23 23.93 -0.29
C THR A 467 -13.82 24.08 -1.68
N ARG A 468 -13.16 23.48 -2.67
CA ARG A 468 -13.61 23.42 -4.07
C ARG A 468 -13.67 21.97 -4.53
N VAL A 469 -14.82 21.57 -5.06
CA VAL A 469 -15.01 20.26 -5.69
C VAL A 469 -15.19 20.49 -7.17
N ASP A 470 -14.10 20.35 -7.92
CA ASP A 470 -14.05 20.62 -9.35
C ASP A 470 -14.58 19.44 -10.18
N ALA A 471 -14.39 18.19 -9.67
CA ALA A 471 -14.89 17.00 -10.33
C ALA A 471 -15.02 15.81 -9.34
N GLY A 472 -15.78 14.79 -9.75
CA GLY A 472 -16.01 13.57 -8.96
C GLY A 472 -16.85 13.83 -7.72
N GLY A 473 -16.47 13.22 -6.60
CA GLY A 473 -17.24 13.26 -5.35
C GLY A 473 -16.45 13.74 -4.15
N LEU A 474 -17.16 14.41 -3.22
CA LEU A 474 -16.70 14.67 -1.85
C LEU A 474 -17.79 14.23 -0.86
N ASP A 475 -17.47 13.26 -0.02
CA ASP A 475 -18.34 12.81 1.06
C ASP A 475 -17.87 13.42 2.38
N VAL A 476 -18.65 14.37 2.91
CA VAL A 476 -18.36 15.08 4.17
C VAL A 476 -19.24 14.50 5.27
N ARG A 477 -18.65 13.76 6.21
CA ARG A 477 -19.41 13.02 7.22
C ARG A 477 -19.70 13.78 8.51
N LYS A 478 -18.84 14.75 8.90
CA LYS A 478 -18.94 15.47 10.17
C LYS A 478 -18.93 17.00 10.06
N GLY A 479 -19.17 17.51 8.84
CA GLY A 479 -19.22 18.95 8.60
C GLY A 479 -17.92 19.56 8.10
N LEU A 480 -18.04 20.82 7.70
CA LEU A 480 -16.96 21.60 7.04
C LEU A 480 -17.06 23.05 7.49
N ARG A 481 -15.98 23.60 8.04
CA ARG A 481 -15.97 25.00 8.50
C ARG A 481 -15.86 26.01 7.36
N SER A 482 -15.20 25.62 6.29
CA SER A 482 -14.87 26.48 5.15
C SER A 482 -16.08 26.80 4.26
N ASN A 483 -15.96 27.84 3.41
CA ASN A 483 -16.84 27.99 2.26
C ASN A 483 -16.71 26.78 1.32
N LEU A 484 -17.80 26.37 0.70
CA LEU A 484 -17.84 25.23 -0.21
C LEU A 484 -18.33 25.66 -1.59
N GLY A 485 -17.51 25.43 -2.61
CA GLY A 485 -17.88 25.56 -4.01
C GLY A 485 -17.96 24.20 -4.69
N ILE A 486 -19.05 23.94 -5.40
CA ILE A 486 -19.31 22.68 -6.10
C ILE A 486 -19.47 22.98 -7.59
N ALA A 487 -18.53 22.52 -8.40
CA ALA A 487 -18.56 22.73 -9.84
C ALA A 487 -19.63 21.85 -10.51
N SER A 488 -20.06 22.26 -11.71
CA SER A 488 -20.98 21.47 -12.52
C SER A 488 -20.42 20.06 -12.76
N GLY A 489 -21.27 19.02 -12.54
CA GLY A 489 -20.88 17.62 -12.64
C GLY A 489 -20.30 17.00 -11.37
N ALA A 490 -19.76 17.80 -10.45
CA ALA A 490 -19.24 17.35 -9.15
C ALA A 490 -20.40 17.00 -8.18
N THR A 491 -20.10 16.19 -7.18
CA THR A 491 -21.07 15.75 -6.18
C THR A 491 -20.52 15.89 -4.76
N VAL A 492 -21.32 16.45 -3.86
CA VAL A 492 -21.03 16.50 -2.43
C VAL A 492 -22.13 15.78 -1.65
N TRP A 493 -21.76 14.82 -0.84
CA TRP A 493 -22.60 14.23 0.20
C TRP A 493 -22.26 14.93 1.51
N ALA A 494 -23.26 15.57 2.08
CA ALA A 494 -23.08 16.54 3.16
C ALA A 494 -23.80 16.10 4.44
N SER A 495 -23.02 15.91 5.50
CA SER A 495 -23.54 15.69 6.84
C SER A 495 -22.89 16.66 7.84
N GLY A 496 -23.66 17.11 8.84
CA GLY A 496 -23.18 18.00 9.87
C GLY A 496 -23.24 19.49 9.50
N VAL A 497 -22.43 20.30 10.16
CA VAL A 497 -22.48 21.77 10.05
C VAL A 497 -21.49 22.28 8.97
N PHE A 498 -22.02 23.02 8.01
CA PHE A 498 -21.24 23.80 7.05
C PHE A 498 -21.18 25.24 7.54
N GLY A 499 -20.04 25.63 8.09
CA GLY A 499 -19.88 26.93 8.75
C GLY A 499 -19.84 28.11 7.79
N GLY A 500 -19.38 27.88 6.55
CA GLY A 500 -19.29 28.90 5.50
C GLY A 500 -20.51 28.94 4.57
N ASN A 501 -20.39 29.75 3.51
CA ASN A 501 -21.36 29.78 2.42
C ASN A 501 -21.20 28.52 1.53
N VAL A 502 -22.31 28.05 0.94
CA VAL A 502 -22.32 26.96 -0.01
C VAL A 502 -22.80 27.47 -1.37
N SER A 503 -21.95 27.34 -2.39
CA SER A 503 -22.28 27.64 -3.78
C SER A 503 -22.36 26.34 -4.57
N ASN A 504 -23.55 25.94 -5.01
CA ASN A 504 -23.81 24.67 -5.66
C ASN A 504 -24.14 24.84 -7.14
N SER A 505 -23.20 24.47 -8.01
CA SER A 505 -23.44 24.30 -9.45
C SER A 505 -23.42 22.81 -9.86
N GLY A 506 -23.11 21.90 -8.94
CA GLY A 506 -23.13 20.46 -9.09
C GLY A 506 -24.25 19.77 -8.33
N ARG A 507 -23.93 18.79 -7.53
CA ARG A 507 -24.88 18.04 -6.69
C ARG A 507 -24.50 18.18 -5.22
N PHE A 508 -25.45 18.67 -4.42
CA PHE A 508 -25.33 18.76 -2.97
C PHE A 508 -26.40 17.91 -2.31
N TYR A 509 -26.01 16.84 -1.63
CA TYR A 509 -26.91 15.88 -1.01
C TYR A 509 -26.79 15.96 0.52
N SER A 510 -27.88 16.39 1.19
CA SER A 510 -27.96 16.49 2.64
C SER A 510 -28.26 15.12 3.26
N GLY A 511 -27.58 14.76 4.35
CA GLY A 511 -27.77 13.49 5.04
C GLY A 511 -29.11 13.41 5.79
N ALA A 512 -29.60 12.19 6.02
CA ALA A 512 -30.88 11.96 6.74
C ALA A 512 -30.75 12.01 8.26
N SER A 513 -29.86 11.22 8.86
CA SER A 513 -29.70 11.16 10.32
C SER A 513 -28.83 12.29 10.88
N SER A 514 -27.99 12.87 10.03
CA SER A 514 -27.18 14.05 10.31
C SER A 514 -27.33 15.02 9.13
N PRO A 515 -28.49 15.69 9.02
CA PRO A 515 -28.72 16.59 7.91
C PRO A 515 -27.72 17.72 7.91
N ALA A 516 -27.35 18.16 6.72
CA ALA A 516 -26.52 19.34 6.58
C ALA A 516 -27.25 20.56 7.12
N SER A 517 -26.52 21.41 7.84
CA SER A 517 -26.97 22.77 8.19
C SER A 517 -25.92 23.77 7.72
N ILE A 518 -26.34 24.82 7.09
CA ILE A 518 -25.48 25.88 6.53
C ILE A 518 -25.62 27.12 7.38
N SER A 519 -24.54 27.54 8.03
CA SER A 519 -24.55 28.78 8.84
C SER A 519 -24.51 30.04 7.95
N GLY A 520 -23.87 29.94 6.78
CA GLY A 520 -23.87 31.00 5.79
C GLY A 520 -25.08 30.97 4.85
N ASN A 521 -24.89 31.48 3.64
CA ASN A 521 -25.90 31.47 2.60
C ASN A 521 -25.82 30.20 1.76
N PHE A 522 -26.93 29.76 1.21
CA PHE A 522 -27.01 28.70 0.20
C PHE A 522 -27.39 29.31 -1.14
N ILE A 523 -26.53 29.14 -2.15
CA ILE A 523 -26.78 29.64 -3.49
C ILE A 523 -26.70 28.44 -4.43
N GLN A 524 -27.80 28.13 -5.11
CA GLN A 524 -27.81 27.11 -6.12
C GLN A 524 -28.03 27.73 -7.51
N SER A 525 -27.14 27.37 -8.44
CA SER A 525 -27.23 27.79 -9.84
C SER A 525 -28.22 26.92 -10.63
N SER A 526 -28.51 27.31 -11.87
CA SER A 526 -29.39 26.57 -12.79
C SER A 526 -28.89 25.15 -13.13
N THR A 527 -27.58 24.88 -12.98
CA THR A 527 -27.00 23.53 -13.16
C THR A 527 -26.95 22.72 -11.87
N GLY A 528 -27.24 23.35 -10.73
CA GLY A 528 -27.15 22.75 -9.41
C GLY A 528 -28.30 21.76 -9.14
N ASN A 529 -28.02 20.79 -8.27
CA ASN A 529 -28.99 19.83 -7.77
C ASN A 529 -28.87 19.72 -6.26
N LEU A 530 -29.95 20.03 -5.52
CA LEU A 530 -30.06 19.83 -4.10
C LEU A 530 -30.79 18.53 -3.81
N GLY A 531 -30.15 17.60 -3.10
CA GLY A 531 -30.79 16.38 -2.62
C GLY A 531 -31.03 16.44 -1.11
N VAL A 532 -32.26 16.14 -0.67
CA VAL A 532 -32.66 16.17 0.74
C VAL A 532 -33.38 14.86 1.10
N TRP A 533 -32.99 14.26 2.20
CA TRP A 533 -33.65 13.08 2.72
C TRP A 533 -34.95 13.46 3.42
N LEU A 534 -35.95 12.64 3.22
CA LEU A 534 -37.24 12.83 3.91
C LEU A 534 -37.14 12.64 5.42
N GLY A 535 -37.90 13.46 6.14
CA GLY A 535 -37.81 13.53 7.61
C GLY A 535 -36.63 14.37 8.09
N SER A 536 -35.75 14.82 7.18
CA SER A 536 -34.72 15.82 7.50
C SER A 536 -34.81 16.97 6.51
N SER A 537 -34.70 18.20 6.97
CA SER A 537 -34.70 19.39 6.12
C SER A 537 -33.31 20.02 6.08
N LEU A 538 -32.89 20.54 4.92
CA LEU A 538 -31.74 21.43 4.86
C LEU A 538 -32.08 22.74 5.58
N ARG A 539 -31.30 23.06 6.60
CA ARG A 539 -31.43 24.31 7.35
C ARG A 539 -30.38 25.30 6.89
N VAL A 540 -30.79 26.50 6.59
CA VAL A 540 -29.92 27.61 6.18
C VAL A 540 -30.18 28.78 7.12
N THR A 541 -29.17 29.23 7.86
CA THR A 541 -29.31 30.38 8.75
C THR A 541 -29.35 31.69 7.94
N GLY A 542 -28.56 31.76 6.87
CA GLY A 542 -28.60 32.86 5.92
C GLY A 542 -29.76 32.73 4.95
N THR A 543 -29.61 33.35 3.78
CA THR A 543 -30.60 33.29 2.69
C THR A 543 -30.40 32.04 1.83
N ALA A 544 -31.50 31.54 1.25
CA ALA A 544 -31.46 30.52 0.21
C ALA A 544 -31.89 31.10 -1.13
N THR A 545 -30.98 31.17 -2.11
CA THR A 545 -31.28 31.53 -3.48
C THR A 545 -31.34 30.26 -4.32
N LEU A 546 -32.53 29.98 -4.87
CA LEU A 546 -32.85 28.68 -5.46
C LEU A 546 -33.01 28.78 -6.98
N ASP A 547 -32.38 27.83 -7.67
CA ASP A 547 -32.55 27.53 -9.10
C ASP A 547 -32.19 26.06 -9.30
N GLY A 548 -32.19 25.58 -10.55
CA GLY A 548 -31.79 24.21 -10.89
C GLY A 548 -32.72 23.14 -10.32
N GLN A 549 -32.17 22.06 -9.79
CA GLN A 549 -32.92 20.86 -9.44
C GLN A 549 -33.00 20.62 -7.95
N MET A 550 -34.17 20.07 -7.51
CA MET A 550 -34.35 19.44 -6.21
C MET A 550 -34.46 17.93 -6.39
N SER A 551 -33.69 17.18 -5.64
CA SER A 551 -33.77 15.70 -5.55
C SER A 551 -34.15 15.27 -4.14
N ILE A 552 -35.11 14.39 -4.02
CA ILE A 552 -35.52 13.85 -2.73
C ILE A 552 -34.85 12.51 -2.49
N LEU A 553 -34.28 12.34 -1.30
CA LEU A 553 -33.54 11.16 -0.89
C LEU A 553 -34.25 10.50 0.30
N GLY A 554 -34.36 9.17 0.29
CA GLY A 554 -34.91 8.39 1.41
C GLY A 554 -36.42 8.48 1.59
N VAL A 555 -36.88 7.87 2.65
CA VAL A 555 -38.30 7.81 3.07
C VAL A 555 -38.45 7.97 4.57
N ARG A 556 -39.64 8.35 5.00
CA ARG A 556 -40.02 8.54 6.40
C ARG A 556 -40.09 7.20 7.15
N SER A 557 -40.01 7.26 8.51
CA SER A 557 -40.11 6.08 9.39
C SER A 557 -41.33 5.21 9.08
N GLY A 558 -41.08 3.93 8.88
CA GLY A 558 -42.05 2.97 8.38
C GLY A 558 -42.15 3.03 6.86
N TYR A 559 -42.71 1.99 6.28
CA TYR A 559 -42.90 1.90 4.83
C TYR A 559 -44.04 2.83 4.42
N THR A 560 -43.77 3.87 3.65
CA THR A 560 -44.72 4.99 3.41
C THR A 560 -45.17 5.14 1.96
N THR A 561 -46.41 5.49 1.72
CA THR A 561 -47.01 5.77 0.40
C THR A 561 -47.27 7.25 0.10
N THR A 562 -47.63 8.09 1.07
CA THR A 562 -47.88 9.56 0.88
C THR A 562 -47.66 10.40 2.12
N ALA A 563 -47.04 11.58 2.02
CA ALA A 563 -46.91 12.60 3.09
C ALA A 563 -46.52 14.01 2.58
N LYS A 564 -46.63 15.05 3.45
CA LYS A 564 -46.12 16.42 3.20
C LYS A 564 -44.97 16.72 4.16
N GLU A 565 -43.82 17.11 3.61
CA GLU A 565 -42.59 17.30 4.36
C GLU A 565 -41.92 18.62 4.06
N THR A 566 -41.27 19.22 5.03
CA THR A 566 -40.42 20.41 4.83
C THR A 566 -39.03 19.95 4.34
N LEU A 567 -38.63 20.40 3.16
CA LEU A 567 -37.34 20.05 2.52
C LEU A 567 -36.24 21.02 2.85
N LEU A 568 -36.54 22.32 2.88
CA LEU A 568 -35.63 23.39 3.16
C LEU A 568 -36.32 24.46 4.02
N ASN A 569 -35.59 24.93 5.02
CA ASN A 569 -35.97 26.10 5.81
C ASN A 569 -34.81 27.09 5.80
N ALA A 570 -35.04 28.33 5.35
CA ALA A 570 -34.05 29.42 5.35
C ALA A 570 -34.55 30.57 6.20
N THR A 571 -33.93 30.81 7.37
CA THR A 571 -34.38 31.87 8.29
C THR A 571 -34.17 33.27 7.73
N GLY A 572 -33.16 33.45 6.86
CA GLY A 572 -32.91 34.68 6.09
C GLY A 572 -33.86 34.87 4.89
N GLY A 573 -34.72 33.89 4.60
CA GLY A 573 -35.67 33.92 3.49
C GLY A 573 -35.27 33.05 2.30
N VAL A 574 -36.28 32.62 1.54
CA VAL A 574 -36.16 31.85 0.29
C VAL A 574 -36.46 32.77 -0.89
N SER A 575 -35.59 32.80 -1.90
CA SER A 575 -35.78 33.49 -3.16
C SER A 575 -35.56 32.55 -4.33
N GLY A 576 -36.30 32.73 -5.43
CA GLY A 576 -36.30 31.82 -6.56
C GLY A 576 -37.05 30.50 -6.31
N THR A 577 -37.03 29.63 -7.27
CA THR A 577 -37.67 28.29 -7.17
C THR A 577 -36.80 27.28 -7.90
N PHE A 578 -36.86 26.02 -7.51
CA PHE A 578 -36.22 24.96 -8.27
C PHE A 578 -36.93 24.82 -9.63
N SER A 579 -36.17 24.77 -10.71
CA SER A 579 -36.66 24.62 -12.07
C SER A 579 -37.12 23.19 -12.36
N ALA A 580 -36.65 22.21 -11.61
CA ALA A 580 -37.05 20.82 -11.73
C ALA A 580 -36.98 20.07 -10.39
N LEU A 581 -37.97 19.21 -10.17
CA LEU A 581 -37.92 18.19 -9.15
C LEU A 581 -37.57 16.85 -9.80
N ARG A 582 -36.39 16.30 -9.49
CA ARG A 582 -35.96 14.98 -9.97
C ARG A 582 -36.32 13.89 -8.94
N ALA A 583 -37.61 13.69 -8.73
CA ALA A 583 -38.06 12.65 -7.86
C ALA A 583 -37.85 11.27 -8.54
N ALA A 584 -38.21 11.09 -9.80
CA ALA A 584 -38.18 9.81 -10.49
C ALA A 584 -36.78 9.28 -10.82
N SER A 585 -35.74 10.10 -10.89
CA SER A 585 -34.41 9.64 -11.32
C SER A 585 -33.37 9.53 -10.20
N ASN A 586 -33.63 10.17 -9.05
CA ASN A 586 -32.62 10.28 -8.00
C ASN A 586 -33.12 9.93 -6.59
N VAL A 587 -34.42 9.61 -6.43
CA VAL A 587 -35.05 9.50 -5.10
C VAL A 587 -36.14 8.42 -5.08
N PHE A 588 -36.58 8.01 -3.92
CA PHE A 588 -37.58 6.95 -3.74
C PHE A 588 -39.02 7.47 -3.71
N LEU A 589 -39.26 8.70 -4.17
CA LEU A 589 -40.60 9.31 -4.08
C LEU A 589 -40.90 10.24 -5.26
N ASP A 590 -42.12 10.18 -5.76
CA ASP A 590 -42.67 11.15 -6.70
C ASP A 590 -43.32 12.29 -5.95
N ALA A 591 -43.09 13.55 -6.39
CA ALA A 591 -43.38 14.67 -5.53
C ALA A 591 -43.58 15.99 -6.26
N SER A 592 -44.37 16.88 -5.67
CA SER A 592 -44.50 18.28 -6.08
C SER A 592 -43.93 19.22 -4.99
N LEU A 593 -43.32 20.34 -5.41
CA LEU A 593 -42.81 21.35 -4.52
C LEU A 593 -43.86 22.43 -4.25
N ALA A 594 -43.87 22.88 -3.00
CA ALA A 594 -44.62 24.06 -2.56
C ALA A 594 -43.70 25.00 -1.77
N TYR A 595 -43.91 26.29 -1.85
CA TYR A 595 -43.05 27.33 -1.27
C TYR A 595 -43.85 28.29 -0.38
N ASP A 596 -43.19 28.75 0.70
CA ASP A 596 -43.56 29.94 1.44
C ASP A 596 -42.33 30.83 1.62
N PRO A 597 -42.41 32.03 2.26
CA PRO A 597 -41.26 32.93 2.37
C PRO A 597 -40.00 32.36 3.00
N ASN A 598 -40.12 31.30 3.82
CA ASN A 598 -39.00 30.71 4.53
C ASN A 598 -38.84 29.20 4.29
N ASN A 599 -39.76 28.58 3.56
CA ASN A 599 -39.77 27.11 3.44
C ASN A 599 -40.01 26.61 2.01
N VAL A 600 -39.45 25.45 1.75
CA VAL A 600 -39.80 24.60 0.61
C VAL A 600 -40.38 23.30 1.13
N PHE A 601 -41.57 22.94 0.67
CA PHE A 601 -42.28 21.70 1.03
C PHE A 601 -42.35 20.71 -0.12
N LEU A 602 -42.48 19.46 0.24
CA LEU A 602 -42.73 18.34 -0.65
C LEU A 602 -44.03 17.61 -0.32
N ASN A 603 -44.78 17.32 -1.36
CA ASN A 603 -45.90 16.37 -1.30
C ASN A 603 -45.48 15.06 -1.98
N ILE A 604 -45.64 13.91 -1.34
CA ILE A 604 -44.84 12.69 -1.57
C ILE A 604 -45.61 11.49 -2.06
N ASN A 605 -45.01 10.72 -3.02
CA ASN A 605 -45.32 9.35 -3.37
C ASN A 605 -44.02 8.53 -3.54
N ARG A 606 -44.01 7.22 -3.27
CA ARG A 606 -42.82 6.37 -3.38
C ARG A 606 -42.22 6.34 -4.79
N ILE A 607 -40.92 6.27 -4.87
CA ILE A 607 -40.16 6.13 -6.10
C ILE A 607 -39.31 4.86 -6.10
N ASN A 608 -38.94 4.46 -7.27
CA ASN A 608 -38.08 3.32 -7.57
C ASN A 608 -36.65 3.53 -7.12
N VAL A 609 -36.13 2.63 -6.24
CA VAL A 609 -34.79 2.69 -5.64
C VAL A 609 -33.69 2.65 -6.70
N ALA A 610 -33.83 1.79 -7.70
CA ALA A 610 -32.83 1.62 -8.75
C ALA A 610 -32.69 2.90 -9.59
N ASN A 611 -33.83 3.56 -9.90
CA ASN A 611 -33.82 4.82 -10.63
C ASN A 611 -33.19 5.96 -9.82
N ALA A 612 -33.44 6.01 -8.51
CA ALA A 612 -32.83 6.98 -7.63
C ALA A 612 -31.29 6.85 -7.62
N VAL A 613 -30.80 5.61 -7.43
CA VAL A 613 -29.37 5.32 -7.31
C VAL A 613 -28.60 5.54 -8.61
N ALA A 614 -29.24 5.28 -9.76
CA ALA A 614 -28.60 5.46 -11.08
C ALA A 614 -28.10 6.89 -11.32
N GLY A 615 -28.79 7.90 -10.74
CA GLY A 615 -28.40 9.32 -10.86
C GLY A 615 -27.33 9.79 -9.89
N MET A 616 -26.92 8.96 -8.91
CA MET A 616 -26.00 9.33 -7.83
C MET A 616 -24.52 9.05 -8.13
N GLY A 617 -24.21 8.44 -9.28
CA GLY A 617 -22.82 8.12 -9.64
C GLY A 617 -22.13 7.12 -8.72
N LEU A 618 -22.90 6.28 -8.03
CA LEU A 618 -22.42 5.26 -7.11
C LEU A 618 -21.84 4.05 -7.86
N SER A 619 -21.09 3.21 -7.13
CA SER A 619 -20.39 2.07 -7.70
C SER A 619 -21.36 1.10 -8.41
N THR A 620 -20.84 0.35 -9.38
CA THR A 620 -21.62 -0.67 -10.11
C THR A 620 -22.27 -1.67 -9.15
N ILE A 621 -21.57 -2.06 -8.09
CA ILE A 621 -22.09 -3.02 -7.12
C ILE A 621 -23.27 -2.44 -6.32
N THR A 622 -23.22 -1.15 -5.98
CA THR A 622 -24.31 -0.43 -5.33
C THR A 622 -25.55 -0.40 -6.22
N GLN A 623 -25.37 -0.12 -7.50
CA GLN A 623 -26.47 -0.07 -8.48
C GLN A 623 -27.17 -1.43 -8.64
N VAL A 624 -26.41 -2.50 -8.73
CA VAL A 624 -26.95 -3.86 -8.82
C VAL A 624 -27.71 -4.24 -7.54
N SER A 625 -27.15 -3.90 -6.38
CA SER A 625 -27.81 -4.12 -5.09
C SER A 625 -29.12 -3.32 -4.98
N ALA A 626 -29.12 -2.06 -5.44
CA ALA A 626 -30.30 -1.21 -5.48
C ALA A 626 -31.43 -1.80 -6.34
N ALA A 627 -31.10 -2.38 -7.49
CA ALA A 627 -32.10 -3.05 -8.35
C ALA A 627 -32.75 -4.26 -7.65
N ARG A 628 -31.96 -5.03 -6.90
CA ARG A 628 -32.49 -6.16 -6.11
C ARG A 628 -33.40 -5.69 -4.97
N VAL A 629 -33.02 -4.63 -4.29
CA VAL A 629 -33.84 -4.01 -3.22
C VAL A 629 -35.13 -3.46 -3.78
N GLU A 630 -35.12 -2.81 -4.96
CA GLU A 630 -36.34 -2.32 -5.59
C GLU A 630 -37.33 -3.46 -5.93
N SER A 631 -36.81 -4.56 -6.43
CA SER A 631 -37.62 -5.75 -6.68
C SER A 631 -38.30 -6.24 -5.40
N ALA A 632 -37.58 -6.24 -4.28
CA ALA A 632 -38.13 -6.60 -2.97
C ALA A 632 -39.21 -5.61 -2.49
N MET A 633 -38.98 -4.31 -2.65
CA MET A 633 -39.93 -3.27 -2.27
C MET A 633 -41.20 -3.31 -3.12
N SER A 634 -41.09 -3.60 -4.42
CA SER A 634 -42.24 -3.77 -5.29
C SER A 634 -43.13 -4.95 -4.87
N ALA A 635 -42.52 -6.02 -4.36
CA ALA A 635 -43.28 -7.14 -3.81
C ALA A 635 -44.03 -6.75 -2.51
N ILE A 636 -43.42 -5.93 -1.64
CA ILE A 636 -44.05 -5.38 -0.43
C ILE A 636 -45.26 -4.50 -0.83
N ASP A 637 -45.08 -3.62 -1.82
CA ASP A 637 -46.17 -2.75 -2.29
C ASP A 637 -47.38 -3.58 -2.79
N GLY A 638 -47.12 -4.63 -3.57
CA GLY A 638 -48.16 -5.54 -4.05
C GLY A 638 -48.90 -6.22 -2.90
N GLN A 639 -48.20 -6.63 -1.86
CA GLN A 639 -48.82 -7.20 -0.65
C GLN A 639 -49.64 -6.17 0.12
N LEU A 640 -49.08 -4.94 0.33
CA LEU A 640 -49.78 -3.87 1.06
C LEU A 640 -51.02 -3.37 0.29
N ALA A 641 -50.98 -3.36 -1.03
CA ALA A 641 -52.10 -3.04 -1.91
C ALA A 641 -53.12 -4.17 -2.04
N GLY A 642 -52.87 -5.34 -1.45
CA GLY A 642 -53.73 -6.51 -1.56
C GLY A 642 -53.74 -7.17 -2.97
N THR A 643 -52.76 -6.81 -3.83
CA THR A 643 -52.60 -7.36 -5.19
C THR A 643 -51.74 -8.63 -5.22
N LEU A 644 -50.96 -8.88 -4.18
CA LEU A 644 -50.19 -10.10 -3.96
C LEU A 644 -50.63 -10.81 -2.67
N PRO A 645 -50.53 -12.15 -2.60
CA PRO A 645 -50.83 -12.90 -1.39
C PRO A 645 -49.97 -12.44 -0.19
N VAL A 646 -50.50 -12.50 1.02
CA VAL A 646 -49.76 -12.27 2.24
C VAL A 646 -48.70 -13.38 2.39
N GLY A 647 -47.44 -13.07 2.20
CA GLY A 647 -46.32 -14.01 2.30
C GLY A 647 -45.04 -13.40 2.81
N ILE A 648 -44.92 -12.06 2.71
CA ILE A 648 -43.77 -11.31 3.19
C ILE A 648 -43.97 -10.97 4.66
N GLY A 649 -43.07 -11.42 5.53
CA GLY A 649 -43.17 -11.22 6.96
C GLY A 649 -42.90 -9.75 7.39
N ALA A 650 -43.51 -9.36 8.52
CA ALA A 650 -43.36 -8.00 9.07
C ALA A 650 -41.88 -7.58 9.26
N ALA A 651 -41.01 -8.48 9.73
CA ALA A 651 -39.59 -8.20 9.92
C ALA A 651 -38.88 -7.78 8.59
N PHE A 652 -39.26 -8.38 7.46
CA PHE A 652 -38.72 -7.98 6.16
C PHE A 652 -39.23 -6.60 5.73
N ILE A 653 -40.52 -6.30 5.98
CA ILE A 653 -41.13 -4.99 5.67
C ILE A 653 -40.50 -3.90 6.53
N ASP A 654 -40.31 -4.16 7.83
CA ASP A 654 -39.66 -3.23 8.74
C ASP A 654 -38.19 -2.97 8.35
N ALA A 655 -37.48 -4.02 7.97
CA ALA A 655 -36.10 -3.91 7.50
C ALA A 655 -36.01 -3.15 6.15
N ALA A 656 -36.96 -3.37 5.24
CA ALA A 656 -37.08 -2.57 4.02
C ALA A 656 -37.41 -1.11 4.33
N GLY A 657 -38.28 -0.85 5.31
CA GLY A 657 -38.55 0.49 5.83
C GLY A 657 -37.30 1.15 6.43
N ALA A 658 -36.52 0.40 7.19
CA ALA A 658 -35.26 0.89 7.75
C ALA A 658 -34.24 1.23 6.65
N LEU A 659 -34.15 0.43 5.59
CA LEU A 659 -33.33 0.73 4.42
C LEU A 659 -33.79 1.99 3.67
N GLN A 660 -35.11 2.19 3.53
CA GLN A 660 -35.69 3.42 2.96
C GLN A 660 -35.28 4.66 3.75
N GLN A 661 -34.98 4.49 5.04
CA GLN A 661 -34.56 5.55 5.96
C GLN A 661 -33.05 5.72 6.06
N ALA A 662 -32.28 5.18 5.12
CA ALA A 662 -30.83 5.33 5.11
C ALA A 662 -30.40 6.80 5.35
N SER A 663 -29.40 7.02 6.20
CA SER A 663 -29.12 8.31 6.83
C SER A 663 -28.44 9.36 5.93
N SER A 664 -27.91 8.93 4.78
CA SER A 664 -27.24 9.75 3.76
C SER A 664 -27.06 8.93 2.51
N ILE A 665 -26.67 9.56 1.40
CA ILE A 665 -26.26 8.80 0.22
C ILE A 665 -25.10 7.86 0.56
N ALA A 666 -24.14 8.31 1.36
CA ALA A 666 -23.05 7.45 1.84
C ALA A 666 -23.56 6.27 2.67
N ASN A 667 -24.54 6.50 3.56
CA ASN A 667 -25.16 5.42 4.35
C ASN A 667 -25.99 4.49 3.46
N ALA A 668 -26.73 5.02 2.48
CA ALA A 668 -27.46 4.21 1.49
C ALA A 668 -26.49 3.40 0.64
N ASP A 669 -25.37 4.00 0.17
CA ASP A 669 -24.32 3.29 -0.55
C ASP A 669 -23.74 2.15 0.30
N VAL A 670 -23.33 2.43 1.53
CA VAL A 670 -22.82 1.42 2.47
C VAL A 670 -23.88 0.33 2.72
N SER A 671 -25.16 0.71 2.92
CA SER A 671 -26.24 -0.25 3.11
C SER A 671 -26.42 -1.15 1.89
N LEU A 672 -26.53 -0.57 0.71
CA LEU A 672 -26.66 -1.31 -0.53
C LEU A 672 -25.44 -2.18 -0.82
N ARG A 673 -24.23 -1.68 -0.54
CA ARG A 673 -22.98 -2.46 -0.66
C ARG A 673 -22.97 -3.63 0.31
N SER A 674 -23.42 -3.45 1.55
CA SER A 674 -23.51 -4.55 2.53
C SER A 674 -24.48 -5.65 2.08
N LEU A 675 -25.54 -5.30 1.36
CA LEU A 675 -26.53 -6.23 0.79
C LEU A 675 -26.05 -6.87 -0.52
N SER A 676 -24.99 -6.38 -1.11
CA SER A 676 -24.51 -6.81 -2.43
C SER A 676 -24.00 -8.25 -2.49
N GLY A 677 -23.56 -8.81 -1.34
CA GLY A 677 -23.00 -10.17 -1.30
C GLY A 677 -21.62 -10.30 -1.95
N GLN A 678 -20.82 -9.23 -1.99
CA GLN A 678 -19.51 -9.22 -2.66
C GLN A 678 -18.58 -10.36 -2.24
N LEU A 679 -18.58 -10.72 -0.96
CA LEU A 679 -17.75 -11.83 -0.46
C LEU A 679 -18.20 -13.18 -1.06
N HIS A 680 -19.50 -13.39 -1.28
CA HIS A 680 -20.01 -14.54 -2.03
C HIS A 680 -19.64 -14.45 -3.51
N GLY A 681 -19.74 -13.26 -4.10
CA GLY A 681 -19.29 -12.97 -5.46
C GLY A 681 -17.80 -13.24 -5.67
N ALA A 682 -16.97 -13.05 -4.65
CA ALA A 682 -15.54 -13.37 -4.69
C ALA A 682 -15.24 -14.86 -4.52
N SER A 683 -16.21 -15.68 -4.08
CA SER A 683 -15.97 -17.08 -3.68
C SER A 683 -15.40 -17.95 -4.81
N ALA A 684 -15.88 -17.78 -6.03
CA ALA A 684 -15.36 -18.51 -7.20
C ALA A 684 -13.91 -18.12 -7.49
N ALA A 685 -13.60 -16.81 -7.51
CA ALA A 685 -12.24 -16.30 -7.73
C ALA A 685 -11.27 -16.78 -6.64
N MET A 686 -11.68 -16.77 -5.36
CA MET A 686 -10.90 -17.31 -4.24
C MET A 686 -10.61 -18.80 -4.42
N THR A 687 -11.60 -19.58 -4.86
CA THR A 687 -11.42 -21.01 -5.08
C THR A 687 -10.48 -21.29 -6.26
N PHE A 688 -10.63 -20.56 -7.36
CA PHE A 688 -9.72 -20.65 -8.51
C PHE A 688 -8.29 -20.25 -8.13
N ASP A 689 -8.12 -19.21 -7.31
CA ASP A 689 -6.80 -18.76 -6.87
C ASP A 689 -6.08 -19.83 -6.02
N ALA A 690 -6.80 -20.51 -5.15
CA ALA A 690 -6.26 -21.61 -4.36
C ALA A 690 -5.93 -22.86 -5.20
N ILE A 691 -6.76 -23.19 -6.20
CA ILE A 691 -6.45 -24.25 -7.17
C ILE A 691 -5.19 -23.88 -7.96
N ASP A 692 -5.08 -22.62 -8.38
CA ASP A 692 -3.90 -22.10 -9.07
C ASP A 692 -2.64 -22.15 -8.18
N ALA A 693 -2.78 -21.91 -6.87
CA ALA A 693 -1.67 -22.05 -5.91
C ALA A 693 -1.19 -23.50 -5.84
N GLY A 694 -2.10 -24.46 -5.72
CA GLY A 694 -1.79 -25.89 -5.76
C GLY A 694 -1.12 -26.31 -7.06
N ARG A 695 -1.64 -25.87 -8.21
CA ARG A 695 -1.04 -26.12 -9.53
C ARG A 695 0.39 -25.56 -9.62
N ARG A 696 0.58 -24.28 -9.24
CA ARG A 696 1.91 -23.64 -9.26
C ARG A 696 2.91 -24.34 -8.35
N ALA A 697 2.45 -24.83 -7.21
CA ALA A 697 3.27 -25.63 -6.31
C ALA A 697 3.73 -26.93 -6.96
N LEU A 698 2.83 -27.63 -7.64
CA LEU A 698 3.18 -28.85 -8.37
C LEU A 698 4.06 -28.58 -9.58
N ASP A 699 3.83 -27.48 -10.33
CA ASP A 699 4.70 -27.06 -11.43
C ASP A 699 6.15 -26.91 -10.94
N GLY A 700 6.37 -26.30 -9.76
CA GLY A 700 7.71 -26.22 -9.15
C GLY A 700 8.35 -27.60 -8.85
N ARG A 701 7.55 -28.63 -8.53
CA ARG A 701 8.05 -30.00 -8.41
C ARG A 701 8.44 -30.58 -9.78
N LEU A 702 7.59 -30.40 -10.77
CA LEU A 702 7.85 -30.88 -12.14
C LEU A 702 9.05 -30.18 -12.76
N ASP A 703 9.24 -28.88 -12.48
CA ASP A 703 10.42 -28.13 -12.86
C ASP A 703 11.71 -28.73 -12.26
N ALA A 704 11.67 -29.08 -10.97
CA ALA A 704 12.79 -29.74 -10.32
C ALA A 704 13.08 -31.12 -10.92
N LEU A 705 12.03 -31.90 -11.24
CA LEU A 705 12.16 -33.21 -11.88
C LEU A 705 12.64 -33.12 -13.33
N SER A 706 12.33 -32.06 -14.06
CA SER A 706 12.81 -31.85 -15.43
C SER A 706 14.34 -31.77 -15.51
N LEU A 707 14.94 -31.27 -14.44
CA LEU A 707 16.39 -31.07 -14.32
C LEU A 707 17.11 -32.23 -13.64
N ALA A 708 16.38 -33.00 -12.86
CA ALA A 708 16.88 -34.18 -12.16
C ALA A 708 15.82 -35.30 -12.18
N PRO A 709 15.58 -35.95 -13.36
CA PRO A 709 14.53 -36.98 -13.48
C PRO A 709 14.75 -38.21 -12.59
N HIS A 710 15.95 -38.36 -12.02
CA HIS A 710 16.30 -39.40 -11.06
C HIS A 710 15.89 -39.07 -9.62
N ALA A 711 15.47 -37.80 -9.33
CA ALA A 711 15.10 -37.35 -8.00
C ALA A 711 13.61 -37.60 -7.67
N THR A 712 13.05 -38.68 -8.25
CA THR A 712 11.71 -39.17 -7.91
C THR A 712 11.67 -39.78 -6.49
N GLY A 713 10.52 -39.69 -5.80
CA GLY A 713 10.31 -40.20 -4.45
C GLY A 713 9.29 -39.39 -3.67
N GLY A 714 9.32 -39.53 -2.36
CA GLY A 714 8.48 -38.77 -1.44
C GLY A 714 8.91 -37.30 -1.39
N TRP A 715 7.95 -36.42 -1.30
CA TRP A 715 8.22 -34.98 -1.15
C TRP A 715 7.13 -34.30 -0.32
N TYR A 716 7.53 -33.21 0.33
CA TYR A 716 6.67 -32.34 1.13
C TYR A 716 6.89 -30.90 0.70
N ARG A 717 5.82 -30.13 0.66
CA ARG A 717 5.89 -28.70 0.35
C ARG A 717 4.97 -27.91 1.26
N ASP A 718 5.50 -26.88 1.86
CA ASP A 718 4.76 -25.87 2.61
C ASP A 718 4.39 -24.71 1.68
N LEU A 719 3.17 -24.20 1.81
CA LEU A 719 2.59 -23.20 0.91
C LEU A 719 2.07 -22.01 1.72
N SER A 720 2.41 -20.82 1.30
CA SER A 720 1.82 -19.59 1.82
C SER A 720 1.56 -18.65 0.66
N SER A 721 0.33 -18.21 0.52
CA SER A 721 -0.05 -17.22 -0.49
C SER A 721 -0.89 -16.12 0.11
N GLY A 722 -0.75 -14.91 -0.41
CA GLY A 722 -1.53 -13.75 0.00
C GLY A 722 -1.65 -12.75 -1.12
N GLY A 723 -2.75 -12.01 -1.13
CA GLY A 723 -3.01 -11.04 -2.17
C GLY A 723 -4.34 -10.32 -1.99
N THR A 724 -4.75 -9.68 -3.05
CA THR A 724 -6.03 -8.97 -3.12
C THR A 724 -6.77 -9.29 -4.41
N LEU A 725 -8.08 -9.39 -4.31
CA LEU A 725 -8.98 -9.37 -5.46
C LEU A 725 -9.61 -7.98 -5.52
N ALA A 726 -9.44 -7.30 -6.65
CA ALA A 726 -9.98 -5.97 -6.87
C ALA A 726 -10.49 -5.85 -8.31
N GLN A 727 -11.67 -5.30 -8.47
CA GLN A 727 -12.27 -5.04 -9.76
C GLN A 727 -12.92 -3.66 -9.71
N ALA A 728 -12.83 -2.89 -10.79
CA ALA A 728 -13.47 -1.57 -10.85
C ALA A 728 -14.95 -1.66 -10.46
N GLY A 729 -15.37 -0.84 -9.51
CA GLY A 729 -16.74 -0.83 -8.99
C GLY A 729 -17.04 -1.81 -7.84
N PHE A 730 -16.06 -2.62 -7.43
CA PHE A 730 -16.12 -3.52 -6.27
C PHE A 730 -15.11 -3.11 -5.21
N ASP A 731 -15.38 -3.46 -3.96
CA ASP A 731 -14.40 -3.31 -2.90
C ASP A 731 -13.28 -4.34 -3.04
N SER A 732 -12.12 -4.01 -2.52
CA SER A 732 -11.00 -4.94 -2.50
C SER A 732 -11.21 -6.04 -1.45
N VAL A 733 -11.12 -7.29 -1.89
CA VAL A 733 -11.17 -8.47 -1.01
C VAL A 733 -9.75 -8.93 -0.75
N GLY A 734 -9.31 -8.84 0.51
CA GLY A 734 -8.06 -9.46 0.94
C GLY A 734 -8.21 -10.98 0.96
N ILE A 735 -7.19 -11.69 0.52
CA ILE A 735 -7.18 -13.16 0.49
C ILE A 735 -5.84 -13.68 0.99
N ASP A 736 -5.91 -14.72 1.82
CA ASP A 736 -4.76 -15.50 2.25
C ASP A 736 -5.06 -17.00 2.13
N ALA A 737 -4.03 -17.79 1.85
CA ALA A 737 -4.08 -19.21 1.97
C ALA A 737 -2.75 -19.76 2.49
N ALA A 738 -2.81 -20.71 3.40
CA ALA A 738 -1.64 -21.42 3.93
C ALA A 738 -1.95 -22.91 4.03
N GLY A 739 -0.95 -23.73 3.81
CA GLY A 739 -1.15 -25.16 3.91
C GLY A 739 0.03 -25.98 3.42
N GLU A 740 -0.24 -27.23 3.17
CA GLU A 740 0.78 -28.23 2.87
C GLU A 740 0.37 -29.11 1.69
N MET A 741 1.38 -29.56 0.97
CA MET A 741 1.24 -30.53 -0.11
C MET A 741 2.24 -31.66 0.11
N ILE A 742 1.76 -32.89 0.10
CA ILE A 742 2.59 -34.11 0.18
C ILE A 742 2.38 -34.92 -1.07
N GLY A 743 3.43 -35.50 -1.60
CA GLY A 743 3.31 -36.32 -2.80
C GLY A 743 4.41 -37.36 -2.93
N ASN A 744 4.17 -38.26 -3.86
CA ASN A 744 5.16 -39.22 -4.27
C ASN A 744 5.14 -39.36 -5.78
N ASP A 745 6.30 -39.50 -6.37
CA ASP A 745 6.44 -39.69 -7.82
C ASP A 745 7.32 -40.92 -8.13
N TRP A 746 6.98 -41.56 -9.23
CA TRP A 746 7.64 -42.76 -9.73
C TRP A 746 8.12 -42.56 -11.15
N ARG A 747 9.23 -43.10 -11.42
CA ARG A 747 9.79 -43.10 -12.78
C ARG A 747 9.08 -44.12 -13.66
N VAL A 748 8.71 -43.70 -14.87
CA VAL A 748 8.11 -44.56 -15.90
C VAL A 748 9.02 -44.58 -17.11
N GLY A 749 9.69 -45.74 -17.32
CA GLY A 749 10.67 -45.88 -18.38
C GLY A 749 11.90 -44.97 -18.18
N ARG A 750 12.53 -44.55 -19.29
CA ARG A 750 13.74 -43.72 -19.26
C ARG A 750 13.44 -42.21 -19.21
N HIS A 751 12.26 -41.77 -19.65
CA HIS A 751 11.95 -40.40 -19.98
C HIS A 751 10.68 -39.88 -19.32
N GLY A 752 9.99 -40.68 -18.49
CA GLY A 752 8.71 -40.31 -17.89
C GLY A 752 8.73 -40.40 -16.38
N VAL A 753 7.84 -39.62 -15.80
CA VAL A 753 7.49 -39.62 -14.36
C VAL A 753 5.98 -39.55 -14.25
N VAL A 754 5.42 -40.31 -13.32
CA VAL A 754 4.05 -40.18 -12.86
C VAL A 754 4.06 -39.97 -11.35
N GLY A 755 3.08 -39.27 -10.84
CA GLY A 755 3.00 -39.02 -9.40
C GLY A 755 1.61 -38.70 -8.93
N ILE A 756 1.47 -38.69 -7.62
CA ILE A 756 0.26 -38.34 -6.90
C ILE A 756 0.62 -37.33 -5.80
N ALA A 757 -0.24 -36.36 -5.57
CA ALA A 757 -0.08 -35.41 -4.48
C ALA A 757 -1.42 -35.17 -3.77
N LEU A 758 -1.35 -34.96 -2.48
CA LEU A 758 -2.45 -34.49 -1.64
C LEU A 758 -2.12 -33.08 -1.17
N ASN A 759 -3.02 -32.15 -1.43
CA ASN A 759 -2.93 -30.77 -1.03
C ASN A 759 -4.02 -30.44 0.00
N ARG A 760 -3.63 -29.74 1.05
CA ARG A 760 -4.55 -29.21 2.05
C ARG A 760 -4.22 -27.75 2.28
N LEU A 761 -5.20 -26.88 2.02
CA LEU A 761 -5.09 -25.44 2.22
C LEU A 761 -6.16 -24.94 3.20
N GLU A 762 -5.77 -24.06 4.08
CA GLU A 762 -6.67 -23.21 4.85
C GLU A 762 -6.69 -21.84 4.17
N GLN A 763 -7.88 -21.30 3.96
CA GLN A 763 -8.09 -20.06 3.24
C GLN A 763 -8.82 -19.06 4.11
N SER A 764 -8.45 -17.80 4.01
CA SER A 764 -9.22 -16.68 4.53
C SER A 764 -9.49 -15.63 3.46
N GLY A 765 -10.60 -14.93 3.61
CA GLY A 765 -10.94 -13.79 2.80
C GLY A 765 -11.67 -12.76 3.65
N TRP A 766 -11.49 -11.50 3.37
CA TRP A 766 -12.10 -10.43 4.14
C TRP A 766 -12.39 -9.18 3.31
N LEU A 767 -13.45 -8.50 3.69
CA LEU A 767 -13.77 -7.14 3.27
C LEU A 767 -13.63 -6.24 4.49
N SER A 768 -12.65 -5.33 4.48
CA SER A 768 -12.30 -4.51 5.64
C SER A 768 -13.44 -3.58 6.05
N ASP A 769 -14.16 -3.00 5.05
CA ASP A 769 -15.17 -1.97 5.27
C ASP A 769 -16.38 -2.46 6.07
N PHE A 770 -16.73 -3.75 5.92
CA PHE A 770 -17.88 -4.35 6.60
C PHE A 770 -17.48 -5.33 7.71
N GLY A 771 -16.19 -5.68 7.78
CA GLY A 771 -15.72 -6.75 8.65
C GLY A 771 -16.20 -8.14 8.21
N ASP A 772 -16.63 -8.27 6.96
CA ASP A 772 -17.05 -9.54 6.38
C ASP A 772 -15.84 -10.48 6.30
N ARG A 773 -16.06 -11.72 6.67
CA ARG A 773 -14.99 -12.72 6.74
C ARG A 773 -15.42 -14.05 6.16
N SER A 774 -14.49 -14.67 5.48
CA SER A 774 -14.58 -16.04 4.98
C SER A 774 -13.40 -16.84 5.52
N ARG A 775 -13.66 -18.00 6.07
CA ARG A 775 -12.63 -18.99 6.46
C ARG A 775 -13.01 -20.34 5.93
N GLY A 776 -12.08 -21.01 5.28
CA GLY A 776 -12.36 -22.28 4.65
C GLY A 776 -11.18 -23.22 4.64
N ARG A 777 -11.49 -24.46 4.28
CA ARG A 777 -10.52 -25.53 4.06
C ARG A 777 -10.76 -26.14 2.71
N GLN A 778 -9.68 -26.43 2.02
CA GLN A 778 -9.68 -27.11 0.73
C GLN A 778 -8.81 -28.37 0.84
N ARG A 779 -9.27 -29.45 0.21
CA ARG A 779 -8.52 -30.69 0.05
C ARG A 779 -8.52 -31.09 -1.39
N GLU A 780 -7.39 -31.50 -1.89
CA GLU A 780 -7.21 -31.78 -3.31
C GLU A 780 -6.31 -32.99 -3.49
N LEU A 781 -6.73 -33.88 -4.36
CA LEU A 781 -5.92 -34.96 -4.90
C LEU A 781 -5.45 -34.54 -6.29
N GLN A 782 -4.17 -34.61 -6.54
CA GLN A 782 -3.57 -34.37 -7.85
C GLN A 782 -2.88 -35.64 -8.34
N VAL A 783 -3.11 -35.96 -9.61
CA VAL A 783 -2.38 -36.97 -10.35
C VAL A 783 -1.65 -36.26 -11.48
N TYR A 784 -0.39 -36.54 -11.65
CA TYR A 784 0.43 -35.85 -12.64
C TYR A 784 1.36 -36.81 -13.38
N ALA A 785 1.68 -36.43 -14.59
CA ALA A 785 2.66 -37.11 -15.43
C ALA A 785 3.52 -36.09 -16.17
N ALA A 786 4.78 -36.42 -16.34
CA ALA A 786 5.68 -35.63 -17.19
C ALA A 786 6.58 -36.56 -18.01
N THR A 787 6.95 -36.11 -19.20
CA THR A 787 7.90 -36.83 -20.07
C THR A 787 8.88 -35.86 -20.72
N TRP A 788 10.11 -36.33 -20.92
CA TRP A 788 11.19 -35.59 -21.55
C TRP A 788 11.74 -36.40 -22.73
N LEU A 789 11.55 -35.92 -23.95
CA LEU A 789 11.97 -36.58 -25.20
C LEU A 789 12.94 -35.66 -25.93
N GLY A 790 14.24 -35.89 -25.71
CA GLY A 790 15.29 -34.96 -26.15
C GLY A 790 15.13 -33.60 -25.48
N ASP A 791 15.02 -32.55 -26.29
CA ASP A 791 14.82 -31.17 -25.80
C ASP A 791 13.36 -30.86 -25.45
N TRP A 792 12.42 -31.70 -25.83
CA TRP A 792 11.01 -31.48 -25.59
C TRP A 792 10.60 -32.05 -24.23
N HIS A 793 9.75 -31.33 -23.53
CA HIS A 793 9.04 -31.85 -22.38
C HIS A 793 7.53 -31.63 -22.53
N ALA A 794 6.78 -32.56 -22.01
CA ALA A 794 5.35 -32.48 -21.88
C ALA A 794 4.96 -32.90 -20.46
N GLN A 795 4.03 -32.16 -19.88
CA GLN A 795 3.47 -32.50 -18.57
C GLN A 795 1.95 -32.33 -18.56
N ALA A 796 1.30 -33.16 -17.76
CA ALA A 796 -0.14 -33.12 -17.54
C ALA A 796 -0.45 -33.33 -16.08
N GLN A 797 -1.48 -32.67 -15.61
CA GLN A 797 -1.96 -32.75 -14.23
C GLN A 797 -3.48 -32.89 -14.25
N LEU A 798 -4.01 -33.76 -13.42
CA LEU A 798 -5.43 -33.88 -13.12
C LEU A 798 -5.63 -33.64 -11.62
N ALA A 799 -6.56 -32.79 -11.29
CA ALA A 799 -6.88 -32.44 -9.91
C ALA A 799 -8.36 -32.73 -9.63
N SER A 800 -8.64 -33.27 -8.47
CA SER A 800 -10.00 -33.39 -7.93
C SER A 800 -9.98 -33.02 -6.46
N GLY A 801 -10.89 -32.17 -6.06
CA GLY A 801 -10.90 -31.68 -4.70
C GLY A 801 -12.25 -31.22 -4.23
N SER A 802 -12.33 -30.94 -2.94
CA SER A 802 -13.49 -30.35 -2.29
C SER A 802 -13.07 -29.17 -1.41
N PHE A 803 -13.99 -28.26 -1.21
CA PHE A 803 -13.81 -27.14 -0.29
C PHE A 803 -15.03 -26.96 0.61
N GLN A 804 -14.80 -26.44 1.79
CA GLN A 804 -15.83 -26.02 2.73
C GLN A 804 -15.41 -24.69 3.34
N ARG A 805 -16.32 -23.72 3.31
CA ARG A 805 -16.06 -22.34 3.73
C ARG A 805 -17.18 -21.83 4.62
N GLN A 806 -16.82 -21.23 5.76
CA GLN A 806 -17.75 -20.48 6.60
C GLN A 806 -17.65 -19.01 6.20
N MET A 807 -18.78 -18.39 5.96
CA MET A 807 -18.89 -16.96 5.65
C MET A 807 -19.72 -16.26 6.72
N GLN A 808 -19.27 -15.10 7.12
CA GLN A 808 -19.95 -14.18 8.05
C GLN A 808 -19.98 -12.81 7.40
N ARG A 809 -21.15 -12.22 7.33
CA ARG A 809 -21.36 -10.89 6.78
C ARG A 809 -22.17 -10.02 7.75
N ASN A 810 -21.89 -8.73 7.74
CA ASN A 810 -22.64 -7.73 8.48
C ASN A 810 -23.48 -6.92 7.51
N LEU A 811 -24.78 -6.98 7.65
CA LEU A 811 -25.72 -6.22 6.85
C LEU A 811 -26.01 -4.88 7.55
N LEU A 812 -26.01 -3.82 6.77
CA LEU A 812 -26.44 -2.51 7.19
C LEU A 812 -27.69 -2.14 6.40
N LEU A 813 -28.78 -1.92 7.10
CA LEU A 813 -30.10 -1.57 6.55
C LEU A 813 -30.48 -0.18 7.06
N GLY A 814 -29.86 0.85 6.51
CA GLY A 814 -29.94 2.19 7.09
C GLY A 814 -29.28 2.24 8.47
N ALA A 815 -30.05 2.52 9.52
CA ALA A 815 -29.56 2.49 10.90
C ALA A 815 -29.59 1.08 11.52
N MET A 816 -30.31 0.14 10.93
CA MET A 816 -30.44 -1.23 11.40
C MET A 816 -29.22 -2.05 10.99
N ARG A 817 -28.73 -2.89 11.90
CA ARG A 817 -27.65 -3.85 11.64
C ARG A 817 -28.19 -5.26 11.84
N ASP A 818 -27.83 -6.15 10.92
CA ASP A 818 -28.07 -7.59 11.03
C ASP A 818 -26.77 -8.34 10.69
N ALA A 819 -26.53 -9.45 11.35
CA ALA A 819 -25.40 -10.32 11.10
C ALA A 819 -25.88 -11.64 10.53
N VAL A 820 -25.36 -12.01 9.38
CA VAL A 820 -25.72 -13.25 8.69
C VAL A 820 -24.51 -14.17 8.55
N ALA A 821 -24.77 -15.46 8.59
CA ALA A 821 -23.72 -16.47 8.44
C ALA A 821 -24.23 -17.70 7.66
N THR A 822 -23.34 -18.30 6.91
CA THR A 822 -23.63 -19.51 6.15
C THR A 822 -22.38 -20.39 5.97
N ARG A 823 -22.63 -21.60 5.47
CA ARG A 823 -21.58 -22.50 4.95
C ARG A 823 -21.77 -22.67 3.46
N LEU A 824 -20.70 -22.49 2.72
CA LEU A 824 -20.61 -22.82 1.31
C LEU A 824 -19.65 -23.99 1.14
N SER A 825 -20.09 -25.04 0.48
CA SER A 825 -19.26 -26.20 0.10
C SER A 825 -19.33 -26.45 -1.39
N GLY A 826 -18.48 -27.33 -1.86
CA GLY A 826 -18.47 -27.74 -3.24
C GLY A 826 -17.28 -28.60 -3.59
N ASP A 827 -17.34 -29.13 -4.80
CA ASP A 827 -16.34 -30.00 -5.39
C ASP A 827 -15.79 -29.38 -6.68
N TYR A 828 -14.60 -29.76 -7.06
CA TYR A 828 -14.01 -29.30 -8.31
C TYR A 828 -13.15 -30.37 -8.97
N VAL A 829 -13.02 -30.23 -10.28
CA VAL A 829 -12.09 -30.99 -11.09
C VAL A 829 -11.27 -30.02 -11.94
N GLY A 830 -10.01 -30.33 -12.14
CA GLY A 830 -9.11 -29.53 -12.97
C GLY A 830 -8.21 -30.43 -13.83
N ALA A 831 -7.83 -29.91 -14.97
CA ALA A 831 -6.85 -30.51 -15.85
C ALA A 831 -5.91 -29.43 -16.38
N SER A 832 -4.62 -29.71 -16.39
CA SER A 832 -3.59 -28.84 -16.94
C SER A 832 -2.65 -29.65 -17.84
N ALA A 833 -2.24 -29.05 -18.93
CA ALA A 833 -1.21 -29.60 -19.81
C ALA A 833 -0.24 -28.50 -20.24
N GLU A 834 1.04 -28.84 -20.33
CA GLU A 834 2.10 -27.96 -20.77
C GLU A 834 3.03 -28.71 -21.74
N LEU A 835 3.49 -28.01 -22.77
CA LEU A 835 4.49 -28.47 -23.72
C LEU A 835 5.56 -27.40 -23.84
N GLY A 836 6.82 -27.78 -23.75
CA GLY A 836 7.95 -26.88 -23.89
C GLY A 836 9.14 -27.51 -24.58
N ARG A 837 10.06 -26.67 -25.03
CA ARG A 837 11.31 -27.09 -25.63
C ARG A 837 12.49 -26.34 -25.01
N ARG A 838 13.48 -27.10 -24.61
CA ARG A 838 14.69 -26.58 -23.98
C ARG A 838 15.72 -26.18 -25.07
N PHE A 839 16.36 -25.06 -24.83
CA PHE A 839 17.49 -24.55 -25.59
C PHE A 839 18.61 -24.22 -24.60
N ASP A 840 19.83 -24.71 -24.86
CA ASP A 840 20.99 -24.37 -24.04
C ASP A 840 21.76 -23.20 -24.65
N ALA A 841 21.88 -22.08 -23.92
CA ALA A 841 22.56 -20.87 -24.33
C ALA A 841 23.62 -20.47 -23.28
N GLY A 842 24.88 -20.84 -23.53
CA GLY A 842 26.01 -20.41 -22.68
C GLY A 842 25.92 -20.85 -21.23
N GLY A 843 25.38 -22.04 -20.96
CA GLY A 843 25.21 -22.58 -19.59
C GLY A 843 23.89 -22.22 -18.92
N ILE A 844 23.03 -21.44 -19.58
CA ILE A 844 21.66 -21.19 -19.17
C ILE A 844 20.73 -22.00 -20.08
N ALA A 845 19.85 -22.79 -19.47
CA ALA A 845 18.78 -23.47 -20.17
C ALA A 845 17.58 -22.57 -20.31
N LEU A 846 17.20 -22.21 -21.51
CA LEU A 846 16.00 -21.45 -21.83
C LEU A 846 14.93 -22.41 -22.33
N THR A 847 13.76 -22.36 -21.71
CA THR A 847 12.64 -23.25 -22.03
C THR A 847 11.39 -22.44 -22.29
N PRO A 848 11.13 -22.03 -23.54
CA PRO A 848 9.81 -21.57 -23.93
C PRO A 848 8.81 -22.73 -23.80
N TYR A 849 7.63 -22.41 -23.31
CA TYR A 849 6.54 -23.35 -23.14
C TYR A 849 5.18 -22.71 -23.41
N LEU A 850 4.23 -23.55 -23.71
CA LEU A 850 2.82 -23.19 -23.82
C LEU A 850 1.98 -24.28 -23.15
N GLY A 851 0.82 -23.88 -22.66
CA GLY A 851 -0.05 -24.82 -22.01
C GLY A 851 -1.46 -24.32 -21.84
N THR A 852 -2.27 -25.15 -21.22
CA THR A 852 -3.67 -24.88 -20.95
C THR A 852 -4.08 -25.43 -19.60
N HIS A 853 -5.03 -24.76 -18.96
CA HIS A 853 -5.61 -25.16 -17.68
C HIS A 853 -7.13 -25.02 -17.73
N VAL A 854 -7.85 -26.08 -17.47
CA VAL A 854 -9.30 -26.12 -17.39
C VAL A 854 -9.70 -26.51 -15.98
N VAL A 855 -10.61 -25.76 -15.39
CA VAL A 855 -11.18 -26.05 -14.06
C VAL A 855 -12.68 -25.90 -14.12
N GLN A 856 -13.38 -26.87 -13.55
CA GLN A 856 -14.81 -26.80 -13.26
C GLN A 856 -15.01 -26.95 -11.75
N ILE A 857 -15.74 -26.02 -11.17
CA ILE A 857 -16.14 -26.00 -9.76
C ILE A 857 -17.66 -26.19 -9.73
N ARG A 858 -18.14 -27.11 -8.92
CA ARG A 858 -19.56 -27.27 -8.59
C ARG A 858 -19.74 -26.74 -7.17
N ASN A 859 -20.50 -25.65 -7.05
CA ASN A 859 -20.84 -25.05 -5.77
C ASN A 859 -22.17 -25.57 -5.29
N ASP A 860 -22.28 -25.93 -4.02
CA ASP A 860 -23.56 -26.23 -3.41
C ASP A 860 -24.35 -24.94 -3.17
N GLY A 861 -25.67 -25.08 -3.01
CA GLY A 861 -26.48 -23.96 -2.57
C GLY A 861 -26.17 -23.53 -1.14
N PHE A 862 -26.58 -22.33 -0.79
CA PHE A 862 -26.45 -21.83 0.58
C PHE A 862 -27.68 -21.02 1.00
N ASP A 863 -27.87 -20.87 2.32
CA ASP A 863 -28.85 -19.97 2.92
C ASP A 863 -28.22 -19.27 4.12
N GLU A 864 -28.25 -17.93 4.13
CA GLU A 864 -27.74 -17.11 5.22
C GLU A 864 -28.84 -16.94 6.27
N GLY A 865 -28.65 -17.47 7.48
CA GLY A 865 -29.50 -17.17 8.62
C GLY A 865 -29.36 -15.73 9.07
N GLY A 866 -30.48 -15.04 9.35
CA GLY A 866 -30.52 -13.67 9.87
C GLY A 866 -31.95 -13.23 10.22
N ALA A 867 -32.08 -12.23 11.10
CA ALA A 867 -33.39 -11.81 11.63
C ALA A 867 -34.20 -10.95 10.66
N SER A 868 -33.53 -10.18 9.78
CA SER A 868 -34.17 -9.23 8.86
C SER A 868 -34.79 -9.90 7.62
N GLY A 869 -34.38 -11.11 7.28
CA GLY A 869 -34.71 -11.75 6.02
C GLY A 869 -33.96 -11.21 4.79
N PHE A 870 -33.03 -10.25 4.97
CA PHE A 870 -32.15 -9.73 3.90
C PHE A 870 -30.83 -10.51 3.73
N GLY A 871 -30.64 -11.62 4.47
CA GLY A 871 -29.63 -12.62 4.16
C GLY A 871 -29.82 -13.18 2.75
N LEU A 872 -28.76 -13.67 2.13
CA LEU A 872 -28.83 -14.25 0.79
C LEU A 872 -29.00 -15.78 0.85
N ARG A 873 -29.74 -16.32 -0.13
CA ARG A 873 -29.77 -17.74 -0.44
C ARG A 873 -29.50 -17.95 -1.92
N ALA A 874 -28.83 -19.02 -2.26
CA ALA A 874 -28.55 -19.43 -3.63
C ALA A 874 -28.73 -20.91 -3.81
N ASN A 875 -29.18 -21.32 -4.99
CA ASN A 875 -29.17 -22.71 -5.44
C ASN A 875 -27.75 -23.12 -5.83
N ALA A 876 -27.52 -24.42 -6.03
CA ALA A 876 -26.26 -24.93 -6.55
C ALA A 876 -25.95 -24.34 -7.94
N TRP A 877 -24.68 -24.04 -8.21
CA TRP A 877 -24.24 -23.51 -9.50
C TRP A 877 -22.84 -24.01 -9.88
N ASP A 878 -22.54 -24.01 -11.18
CA ASP A 878 -21.25 -24.38 -11.72
C ASP A 878 -20.43 -23.15 -12.11
N SER A 879 -19.13 -23.16 -11.80
CA SER A 879 -18.16 -22.17 -12.29
C SER A 879 -17.09 -22.88 -13.11
N ARG A 880 -16.74 -22.33 -14.27
CA ARG A 880 -15.76 -22.92 -15.18
C ARG A 880 -14.77 -21.86 -15.64
N ARG A 881 -13.52 -22.30 -15.80
CA ARG A 881 -12.45 -21.46 -16.39
C ARG A 881 -11.58 -22.33 -17.28
N TRP A 882 -11.41 -21.87 -18.51
CA TRP A 882 -10.41 -22.38 -19.45
C TRP A 882 -9.39 -21.30 -19.73
N GLN A 883 -8.13 -21.56 -19.41
CA GLN A 883 -7.03 -20.62 -19.53
C GLN A 883 -5.91 -21.23 -20.36
N GLY A 884 -5.42 -20.47 -21.35
CA GLY A 884 -4.16 -20.72 -22.06
C GLY A 884 -3.05 -19.90 -21.45
N PHE A 885 -1.84 -20.42 -21.46
CA PHE A 885 -0.65 -19.71 -21.04
C PHE A 885 0.55 -20.00 -21.93
N ALA A 886 1.43 -19.00 -22.02
CA ALA A 886 2.71 -19.13 -22.71
C ALA A 886 3.78 -18.44 -21.90
N GLY A 887 4.94 -19.04 -21.80
CA GLY A 887 6.00 -18.50 -20.95
C GLY A 887 7.41 -18.90 -21.38
N LEU A 888 8.35 -18.31 -20.70
CA LEU A 888 9.77 -18.64 -20.80
C LEU A 888 10.30 -18.95 -19.40
N ARG A 889 10.98 -20.06 -19.29
CA ARG A 889 11.71 -20.47 -18.07
C ARG A 889 13.20 -20.42 -18.39
N ALA A 890 14.00 -19.78 -17.54
CA ALA A 890 15.44 -19.75 -17.59
C ALA A 890 15.99 -20.49 -16.37
N THR A 891 16.92 -21.41 -16.58
CA THR A 891 17.51 -22.18 -15.49
C THR A 891 19.02 -22.19 -15.61
N HIS A 892 19.70 -21.97 -14.50
CA HIS A 892 21.15 -22.07 -14.39
C HIS A 892 21.52 -22.93 -13.19
N GLY A 893 22.51 -23.84 -13.38
CA GLY A 893 22.98 -24.71 -12.31
C GLY A 893 24.48 -24.57 -12.09
N TRP A 894 24.87 -24.63 -10.84
CA TRP A 894 26.29 -24.65 -10.45
C TRP A 894 26.50 -25.56 -9.25
N ARG A 895 27.75 -25.94 -9.01
CA ARG A 895 28.11 -26.82 -7.90
C ARG A 895 29.02 -26.10 -6.91
N VAL A 896 28.73 -26.24 -5.62
CA VAL A 896 29.55 -25.72 -4.53
C VAL A 896 29.86 -26.87 -3.58
N GLY A 897 31.07 -27.41 -3.66
CA GLY A 897 31.42 -28.62 -2.94
C GLY A 897 30.55 -29.81 -3.38
N ASP A 898 29.91 -30.47 -2.43
CA ASP A 898 28.99 -31.61 -2.69
C ASP A 898 27.52 -31.17 -2.88
N ILE A 899 27.25 -29.86 -2.95
CA ILE A 899 25.91 -29.32 -3.12
C ILE A 899 25.72 -28.85 -4.56
N ASP A 900 24.73 -29.42 -5.26
CA ASP A 900 24.25 -28.93 -6.54
C ASP A 900 23.22 -27.83 -6.32
N LEU A 901 23.56 -26.59 -6.67
CA LEU A 901 22.69 -25.43 -6.61
C LEU A 901 22.08 -25.16 -7.97
N ARG A 902 20.81 -24.75 -7.99
CA ARG A 902 20.12 -24.35 -9.21
C ARG A 902 19.17 -23.22 -8.94
N ALA A 903 19.27 -22.19 -9.78
CA ALA A 903 18.31 -21.10 -9.80
C ALA A 903 17.51 -21.16 -11.10
N ASP A 904 16.25 -20.86 -11.01
CA ASP A 904 15.38 -20.68 -12.16
C ASP A 904 14.54 -19.40 -12.00
N ALA A 905 14.23 -18.83 -13.14
CA ALA A 905 13.31 -17.70 -13.26
C ALA A 905 12.27 -18.02 -14.32
N ARG A 906 11.05 -17.58 -14.11
CA ARG A 906 9.89 -17.82 -14.98
C ARG A 906 9.20 -16.50 -15.27
N ALA A 907 8.85 -16.29 -16.54
CA ALA A 907 7.89 -15.27 -16.92
C ALA A 907 6.82 -15.93 -17.80
N GLU A 908 5.56 -15.75 -17.45
CA GLU A 908 4.41 -16.39 -18.11
C GLU A 908 3.30 -15.37 -18.35
N TRP A 909 2.78 -15.37 -19.55
CA TRP A 909 1.57 -14.66 -19.93
C TRP A 909 0.39 -15.63 -19.92
N GLN A 910 -0.71 -15.23 -19.33
CA GLN A 910 -1.93 -16.02 -19.16
C GLN A 910 -3.09 -15.32 -19.86
N ARG A 911 -3.95 -16.09 -20.54
CA ARG A 911 -5.18 -15.60 -21.14
C ARG A 911 -6.32 -16.57 -20.85
N THR A 912 -7.42 -16.04 -20.35
CA THR A 912 -8.67 -16.78 -20.19
C THR A 912 -9.34 -16.89 -21.57
N LEU A 913 -9.52 -18.11 -22.03
CA LEU A 913 -10.13 -18.44 -23.31
C LEU A 913 -11.65 -18.55 -23.18
N ALA A 914 -12.12 -19.08 -22.05
CA ALA A 914 -13.52 -19.15 -21.69
C ALA A 914 -13.69 -19.14 -20.17
N ALA A 915 -14.69 -18.44 -19.67
CA ALA A 915 -15.09 -18.47 -18.27
C ALA A 915 -16.61 -18.33 -18.14
N SER A 916 -17.18 -19.02 -17.14
CA SER A 916 -18.59 -18.93 -16.78
C SER A 916 -18.79 -19.17 -15.29
N GLY A 917 -19.96 -18.76 -14.76
CA GLY A 917 -20.33 -19.01 -13.37
C GLY A 917 -19.63 -18.10 -12.37
N ALA A 918 -19.09 -16.95 -12.80
CA ALA A 918 -18.65 -15.90 -11.88
C ALA A 918 -19.86 -15.23 -11.20
N ALA A 919 -20.97 -15.10 -11.94
CA ALA A 919 -22.27 -14.69 -11.41
C ALA A 919 -23.18 -15.92 -11.23
N PHE A 920 -24.05 -15.88 -10.24
CA PHE A 920 -25.04 -16.92 -9.94
C PHE A 920 -26.33 -16.28 -9.40
N ASP A 921 -27.46 -17.01 -9.48
CA ASP A 921 -28.74 -16.49 -9.00
C ASP A 921 -28.85 -16.62 -7.48
N ALA A 922 -29.26 -15.52 -6.85
CA ALA A 922 -29.51 -15.44 -5.41
C ALA A 922 -30.82 -14.68 -5.13
N SER A 923 -31.49 -15.01 -4.03
CA SER A 923 -32.65 -14.31 -3.48
C SER A 923 -32.36 -13.86 -2.04
N TYR A 924 -33.11 -12.89 -1.54
CA TYR A 924 -33.17 -12.66 -0.09
C TYR A 924 -33.88 -13.84 0.59
N SER A 925 -33.43 -14.23 1.78
CA SER A 925 -34.00 -15.36 2.54
C SER A 925 -35.47 -15.15 2.92
N GLY A 926 -35.89 -13.88 3.14
CA GLY A 926 -37.28 -13.48 3.44
C GLY A 926 -38.17 -13.31 2.20
N LEU A 927 -37.66 -13.61 1.00
CA LEU A 927 -38.36 -13.36 -0.27
C LEU A 927 -38.04 -14.47 -1.29
N GLU A 928 -38.96 -14.78 -2.22
CA GLU A 928 -38.72 -15.75 -3.30
C GLU A 928 -38.56 -15.07 -4.67
N GLN A 929 -37.63 -14.13 -4.75
CA GLN A 929 -37.28 -13.44 -6.00
C GLN A 929 -35.82 -13.63 -6.35
N TRP A 930 -35.55 -14.46 -7.35
CA TRP A 930 -34.21 -14.81 -7.80
C TRP A 930 -33.66 -13.80 -8.79
N ALA A 931 -32.43 -13.34 -8.58
CA ALA A 931 -31.73 -12.43 -9.48
C ALA A 931 -30.23 -12.70 -9.47
N PRO A 932 -29.51 -12.43 -10.58
CA PRO A 932 -28.06 -12.64 -10.64
C PRO A 932 -27.32 -11.86 -9.56
N LEU A 933 -26.45 -12.55 -8.82
CA LEU A 933 -25.45 -11.96 -7.93
C LEU A 933 -24.14 -11.81 -8.72
N GLN A 934 -23.70 -10.58 -8.87
CA GLN A 934 -22.46 -10.27 -9.59
C GLN A 934 -21.26 -10.72 -8.77
N GLY A 935 -20.34 -11.46 -9.39
CA GLY A 935 -19.08 -11.85 -8.80
C GLY A 935 -17.95 -10.88 -9.13
N ILE A 936 -16.87 -10.94 -8.36
CA ILE A 936 -15.58 -10.43 -8.85
C ILE A 936 -15.20 -11.34 -10.03
N GLY A 937 -15.12 -10.75 -11.21
CA GLY A 937 -14.91 -11.47 -12.45
C GLY A 937 -13.57 -12.21 -12.47
N LEU A 938 -13.50 -13.23 -13.33
CA LEU A 938 -12.23 -13.90 -13.61
C LEU A 938 -11.41 -13.05 -14.57
N ALA A 939 -10.13 -12.90 -14.29
CA ALA A 939 -9.23 -12.10 -15.13
C ALA A 939 -9.17 -12.66 -16.56
N ASP A 940 -9.34 -11.80 -17.56
CA ASP A 940 -9.17 -12.15 -18.96
C ASP A 940 -7.72 -12.47 -19.33
N ARG A 941 -6.79 -11.83 -18.62
CA ARG A 941 -5.35 -11.96 -18.81
C ARG A 941 -4.61 -11.80 -17.49
N GLY A 942 -3.41 -12.35 -17.42
CA GLY A 942 -2.52 -12.19 -16.27
C GLY A 942 -1.09 -12.43 -16.68
N ASN A 943 -0.19 -11.95 -15.84
CA ASN A 943 1.23 -12.24 -15.93
C ASN A 943 1.66 -12.95 -14.65
N LEU A 944 2.52 -13.95 -14.79
CA LEU A 944 3.15 -14.63 -13.68
C LEU A 944 4.66 -14.47 -13.80
N ILE A 945 5.28 -13.96 -12.75
CA ILE A 945 6.72 -13.93 -12.60
C ILE A 945 7.07 -14.80 -11.40
N GLY A 946 8.05 -15.66 -11.56
CA GLY A 946 8.49 -16.54 -10.50
C GLY A 946 9.99 -16.78 -10.51
N THR A 947 10.51 -17.10 -9.34
CA THR A 947 11.90 -17.54 -9.17
C THR A 947 11.94 -18.72 -8.24
N GLY A 948 12.87 -19.64 -8.50
CA GLY A 948 13.12 -20.82 -7.68
C GLY A 948 14.59 -20.99 -7.39
N LEU A 949 14.91 -21.47 -6.20
CA LEU A 949 16.25 -21.87 -5.81
C LEU A 949 16.19 -23.26 -5.20
N SER A 950 16.96 -24.18 -5.75
CA SER A 950 17.08 -25.53 -5.20
C SER A 950 18.51 -25.88 -4.83
N ALA A 951 18.67 -26.59 -3.73
CA ALA A 951 19.92 -27.14 -3.23
C ALA A 951 19.76 -28.66 -3.06
N SER A 952 20.56 -29.44 -3.77
CA SER A 952 20.59 -30.90 -3.68
C SER A 952 21.87 -31.36 -2.98
N ILE A 953 21.71 -32.14 -1.92
CA ILE A 953 22.81 -32.69 -1.12
C ILE A 953 22.96 -34.16 -1.48
N GLY A 954 23.95 -34.44 -2.33
CA GLY A 954 24.14 -35.73 -2.90
C GLY A 954 22.92 -36.27 -3.66
N SER A 955 22.64 -37.58 -3.58
CA SER A 955 21.46 -38.20 -4.22
C SER A 955 20.24 -38.34 -3.26
N ARG A 956 20.33 -37.87 -2.01
CA ARG A 956 19.39 -38.25 -0.95
C ARG A 956 18.35 -37.13 -0.61
N ALA A 957 18.74 -35.89 -0.62
CA ALA A 957 17.86 -34.81 -0.21
C ALA A 957 17.96 -33.62 -1.16
N THR A 958 16.82 -33.00 -1.43
CA THR A 958 16.75 -31.72 -2.16
C THR A 958 15.80 -30.80 -1.43
N PHE A 959 16.25 -29.56 -1.21
CA PHE A 959 15.45 -28.46 -0.69
C PHE A 959 15.22 -27.45 -1.81
N ARG A 960 14.02 -26.88 -1.89
CA ARG A 960 13.69 -25.87 -2.89
C ARG A 960 12.80 -24.82 -2.27
N PHE A 961 13.13 -23.56 -2.54
CA PHE A 961 12.31 -22.40 -2.27
C PHE A 961 11.80 -21.84 -3.59
N ASP A 962 10.51 -21.55 -3.69
CA ASP A 962 9.89 -20.87 -4.82
C ASP A 962 9.13 -19.64 -4.34
N LEU A 963 9.25 -18.56 -5.09
CA LEU A 963 8.46 -17.34 -4.95
C LEU A 963 7.86 -16.99 -6.31
N SER A 964 6.56 -16.75 -6.35
CA SER A 964 5.91 -16.31 -7.58
C SER A 964 4.85 -15.25 -7.28
N ARG A 965 4.78 -14.25 -8.16
CA ARG A 965 3.74 -13.23 -8.14
C ARG A 965 2.94 -13.30 -9.43
N ARG A 966 1.64 -13.41 -9.28
CA ARG A 966 0.66 -13.29 -10.36
C ARG A 966 0.02 -11.91 -10.27
N SER A 967 0.02 -11.19 -11.39
CA SER A 967 -0.64 -9.90 -11.52
C SER A 967 -1.69 -9.97 -12.63
N SER A 968 -2.85 -9.42 -12.37
CA SER A 968 -3.98 -9.40 -13.30
C SER A 968 -4.84 -8.14 -13.10
N PRO A 969 -5.71 -7.78 -14.05
CA PRO A 969 -6.64 -6.66 -13.90
C PRO A 969 -7.61 -6.79 -12.73
N VAL A 970 -7.80 -8.00 -12.17
CA VAL A 970 -8.74 -8.27 -11.08
C VAL A 970 -8.04 -8.65 -9.77
N GLY A 971 -6.73 -8.48 -9.68
CA GLY A 971 -5.99 -8.65 -8.44
C GLY A 971 -4.61 -9.26 -8.61
N ASP A 972 -3.88 -9.22 -7.53
CA ASP A 972 -2.52 -9.75 -7.41
C ASP A 972 -2.48 -10.83 -6.35
N ASN A 973 -1.65 -11.83 -6.58
CA ASN A 973 -1.38 -12.88 -5.61
C ASN A 973 0.10 -13.24 -5.61
N THR A 974 0.70 -13.31 -4.42
CA THR A 974 2.07 -13.79 -4.22
C THR A 974 2.01 -15.14 -3.53
N LEU A 975 2.72 -16.12 -4.07
CA LEU A 975 2.87 -17.45 -3.50
C LEU A 975 4.33 -17.69 -3.15
N ALA A 976 4.61 -18.01 -1.90
CA ALA A 976 5.88 -18.55 -1.44
C ALA A 976 5.70 -20.03 -1.09
N SER A 977 6.69 -20.84 -1.37
CA SER A 977 6.67 -22.24 -0.97
C SER A 977 8.06 -22.78 -0.66
N LEU A 978 8.14 -23.67 0.33
CA LEU A 978 9.35 -24.37 0.69
C LEU A 978 9.11 -25.88 0.52
N GLN A 979 9.94 -26.53 -0.26
CA GLN A 979 9.86 -27.96 -0.54
C GLN A 979 11.06 -28.70 0.05
N ALA A 980 10.79 -29.86 0.64
CA ALA A 980 11.78 -30.88 0.92
C ALA A 980 11.41 -32.17 0.16
N SER A 981 12.40 -32.81 -0.42
CA SER A 981 12.23 -34.12 -1.05
C SER A 981 13.36 -35.05 -0.61
N TRP A 982 13.02 -36.30 -0.40
CA TRP A 982 13.97 -37.31 0.07
C TRP A 982 13.74 -38.62 -0.65
N ARG A 983 14.84 -39.39 -0.76
CA ARG A 983 14.83 -40.77 -1.23
C ARG A 983 15.08 -41.70 -0.06
N PHE A 984 14.28 -42.72 0.01
CA PHE A 984 14.48 -43.86 0.89
C PHE A 984 15.28 -44.99 0.20
#